data_83ba6baa208ff9b9738bd498563bca37
#
_entry.id   83ba6baa208ff9b9738bd498563bca37
#
_cell.length_a   1.000
_cell.length_b   1.000
_cell.length_c   1.000
_cell.angle_alpha   90.00
_cell.angle_beta   90.00
_cell.angle_gamma   90.00
#
_symmetry.space_group_name_H-M   'P 1'
#
loop_
_entity.id
_entity.type
_entity.pdbx_description
1 polymer ?
#
loop_
_entity_poly.entity_id
_entity_poly.type
_entity_poly.pdbx_seq_one_letter_code
_entity_poly.pdbx_strand_id
1 'polypeptide(L)'
;MIKVKHFNEKICQLASVEDAWTELDDYIEDSFWNKFIEWFGIILLDMDPMFNLPFEKHYIATLYAEKPNWSKHLKEGMIRTLIMRAYFRNRSENQRQVDRAVKSILNCIQSKEQWAYISEYIQDLCEASPDEVLNKLEKDVDENPALKELFKMSSDGLLFTTNYYVKILWAIEQLLLQKKYVTRAVRLLWKLDDYGFNYKISNSPKSLLESVFYVGAPISALSVGQKIQLAHEAIVKYSRAWNIIRYELPDCSDIVVSLNKPKFRAIDEIKSLSKKDLNITYLEYLSMCLETASIDSIKWKELILPISYYDFDIQQSVLDQLKKASEKMSDLEKLDIKKELRQIIYNNRFYDLESSSMSEESIELFESAYNEITFVNPLFDFLYIFLPNHEFLLLNPVPYSEDNFDQVYNQNIILQSNEIKDKLNTFKKSGYSIFDLICLSLKIKNCTIGRVLAEYYTNMEYNSEVFDCLLELDENGSQTFDYLHTLYFNNKIDLNKIVEKLLSVNKTKLAMDVIGFECDVENVKQILSKADDGEKAIYWTRQSNGLKPMNEEEYCWILNECCSYGDLDSYILILYKFKDDISKELLYDKFLVIFKLNRTLKNERTLYFFKKVLDRIQKLYKDDENKWKDIAWVELRFINNMDWKELLCLQKALKSAPEYYAYLVCMFNKPNENPELKKMYYSIINKIHFCPAEKDGIVDYVELRNWLEAFRSILKENNLENKYFSIIGGLFTYSPLGSDGVMPCEAVRYVIEEYHSDELRNAYQINELNKRGFYHSSAGKQESDLSKQYEQNAFALQEAYPHTAQIYFDISDYYKKESIEERKLAEDIF
;
A
#
# COMPACT_ATOMS: atom_id res chain seq x y z
N MET A 1 18.76 47.74 -17.37
CA MET A 1 19.98 46.86 -17.28
C MET A 1 19.53 45.47 -16.82
N ILE A 2 19.63 44.49 -17.68
CA ILE A 2 19.23 43.09 -17.40
C ILE A 2 20.19 42.53 -16.36
N LYS A 3 19.65 42.11 -15.20
CA LYS A 3 20.44 41.50 -14.13
C LYS A 3 20.55 40.01 -14.39
N VAL A 4 21.75 39.47 -14.32
CA VAL A 4 22.05 38.03 -14.43
C VAL A 4 22.57 37.55 -13.11
N LYS A 5 22.00 36.47 -12.59
CA LYS A 5 22.52 35.75 -11.44
C LYS A 5 23.54 34.71 -11.93
N HIS A 6 24.73 34.74 -11.39
CA HIS A 6 25.78 33.73 -11.65
C HIS A 6 25.80 32.73 -10.50
N PHE A 7 25.61 31.47 -10.80
CA PHE A 7 25.67 30.40 -9.81
C PHE A 7 27.03 29.70 -9.80
N ASN A 8 27.69 29.65 -10.94
CA ASN A 8 29.09 29.26 -11.12
C ASN A 8 29.58 29.77 -12.49
N GLU A 9 30.83 29.50 -12.87
CA GLU A 9 31.39 29.92 -14.16
C GLU A 9 30.63 29.40 -15.40
N LYS A 10 29.80 28.40 -15.25
CA LYS A 10 29.09 27.69 -16.34
C LYS A 10 27.58 27.91 -16.40
N ILE A 11 26.97 28.42 -15.33
CA ILE A 11 25.51 28.58 -15.26
C ILE A 11 25.18 30.05 -14.94
N CYS A 12 24.41 30.66 -15.83
CA CYS A 12 23.88 32.00 -15.69
C CYS A 12 22.36 31.94 -15.85
N GLN A 13 21.60 32.55 -14.95
CA GLN A 13 20.16 32.69 -15.04
C GLN A 13 19.75 34.15 -15.01
N LEU A 14 18.71 34.52 -15.77
CA LEU A 14 18.13 35.82 -15.71
C LEU A 14 17.46 36.05 -14.34
N ALA A 15 17.68 37.21 -13.75
CA ALA A 15 17.09 37.53 -12.45
C ALA A 15 15.57 37.70 -12.53
N SER A 16 15.07 38.17 -13.67
CA SER A 16 13.66 38.19 -14.05
C SER A 16 13.57 37.95 -15.54
N VAL A 17 12.86 36.88 -15.91
CA VAL A 17 12.66 36.52 -17.32
C VAL A 17 11.72 37.52 -18.00
N GLU A 18 10.66 37.96 -17.30
CA GLU A 18 9.67 38.90 -17.80
C GLU A 18 10.28 40.29 -18.06
N ASP A 19 11.10 40.80 -17.14
CA ASP A 19 11.82 42.06 -17.33
C ASP A 19 12.79 42.00 -18.53
N ALA A 20 13.48 40.88 -18.66
CA ALA A 20 14.37 40.66 -19.81
C ALA A 20 13.61 40.66 -21.13
N TRP A 21 12.44 40.01 -21.19
CA TRP A 21 11.59 40.04 -22.38
C TRP A 21 11.06 41.43 -22.69
N THR A 22 10.69 42.20 -21.66
CA THR A 22 10.25 43.60 -21.85
C THR A 22 11.31 44.45 -22.56
N GLU A 23 12.57 44.20 -22.24
CA GLU A 23 13.71 44.93 -22.82
C GLU A 23 14.17 44.39 -24.17
N LEU A 24 14.03 43.06 -24.42
CA LEU A 24 14.68 42.42 -25.56
C LEU A 24 13.74 42.06 -26.73
N ASP A 25 12.43 41.88 -26.50
CA ASP A 25 11.48 41.36 -27.51
C ASP A 25 11.50 42.17 -28.83
N ASP A 26 11.64 43.49 -28.77
CA ASP A 26 11.65 44.32 -29.93
C ASP A 26 12.97 44.25 -30.75
N TYR A 27 14.00 43.68 -30.18
CA TYR A 27 15.32 43.48 -30.82
C TYR A 27 15.53 42.06 -31.38
N ILE A 28 14.59 41.13 -31.16
CA ILE A 28 14.71 39.76 -31.62
C ILE A 28 14.11 39.64 -33.03
N GLU A 29 14.98 39.45 -33.99
CA GLU A 29 14.61 39.29 -35.40
C GLU A 29 14.03 37.90 -35.72
N ASP A 30 13.21 37.81 -36.79
CA ASP A 30 12.65 36.51 -37.25
C ASP A 30 13.74 35.50 -37.66
N SER A 31 14.89 35.98 -38.10
CA SER A 31 16.05 35.14 -38.40
C SER A 31 16.59 34.36 -37.20
N PHE A 32 16.52 35.01 -36.01
CA PHE A 32 16.87 34.37 -34.73
C PHE A 32 15.87 33.27 -34.41
N TRP A 33 14.56 33.56 -34.54
CA TRP A 33 13.52 32.58 -34.22
C TRP A 33 13.60 31.34 -35.08
N ASN A 34 13.90 31.45 -36.33
CA ASN A 34 14.06 30.27 -37.22
C ASN A 34 15.23 29.36 -36.75
N LYS A 35 16.35 29.98 -36.40
CA LYS A 35 17.50 29.23 -35.84
C LYS A 35 17.19 28.65 -34.46
N PHE A 36 16.54 29.43 -33.62
CA PHE A 36 16.15 28.94 -32.28
C PHE A 36 15.25 27.73 -32.36
N ILE A 37 14.24 27.73 -33.23
CA ILE A 37 13.30 26.59 -33.41
C ILE A 37 14.05 25.37 -33.94
N GLU A 38 15.00 25.55 -34.86
CA GLU A 38 15.84 24.47 -35.35
C GLU A 38 16.65 23.82 -34.21
N TRP A 39 17.38 24.63 -33.45
CA TRP A 39 18.13 24.14 -32.28
C TRP A 39 17.23 23.57 -31.18
N PHE A 40 16.09 24.16 -30.94
CA PHE A 40 15.12 23.62 -29.99
C PHE A 40 14.70 22.18 -30.36
N GLY A 41 14.45 21.92 -31.64
CA GLY A 41 14.16 20.58 -32.13
C GLY A 41 15.31 19.60 -31.87
N ILE A 42 16.53 19.98 -32.24
CA ILE A 42 17.72 19.15 -32.06
C ILE A 42 17.97 18.85 -30.57
N ILE A 43 17.93 19.88 -29.72
CA ILE A 43 18.29 19.76 -28.31
C ILE A 43 17.22 19.01 -27.51
N LEU A 44 15.94 19.30 -27.76
CA LEU A 44 14.86 18.65 -27.00
C LEU A 44 14.59 17.21 -27.43
N LEU A 45 14.81 16.87 -28.70
CA LEU A 45 14.68 15.50 -29.20
C LEU A 45 15.89 14.60 -28.87
N ASP A 46 17.01 15.18 -28.42
CA ASP A 46 18.13 14.43 -27.89
C ASP A 46 17.77 13.89 -26.48
N MET A 47 17.20 12.70 -26.47
CA MET A 47 16.70 12.05 -25.26
C MET A 47 17.83 11.74 -24.28
N ASP A 48 17.60 11.97 -22.99
CA ASP A 48 18.57 11.61 -21.95
C ASP A 48 18.84 10.08 -22.01
N PRO A 49 20.11 9.65 -22.05
CA PRO A 49 20.47 8.23 -22.11
C PRO A 49 19.87 7.35 -21.00
N MET A 50 19.48 7.91 -19.86
CA MET A 50 18.81 7.16 -18.80
C MET A 50 17.51 6.50 -19.28
N PHE A 51 16.79 7.10 -20.23
CA PHE A 51 15.54 6.54 -20.78
C PHE A 51 15.76 5.35 -21.72
N ASN A 52 17.01 5.03 -22.08
CA ASN A 52 17.38 3.79 -22.76
C ASN A 52 17.55 2.61 -21.79
N LEU A 53 17.58 2.88 -20.47
CA LEU A 53 17.60 1.85 -19.44
C LEU A 53 16.19 1.32 -19.16
N PRO A 54 16.06 0.07 -18.67
CA PRO A 54 14.79 -0.39 -18.10
C PRO A 54 14.31 0.55 -17.00
N PHE A 55 13.00 0.80 -16.94
CA PHE A 55 12.42 1.77 -15.99
C PHE A 55 12.75 1.45 -14.53
N GLU A 56 12.89 0.16 -14.19
CA GLU A 56 13.28 -0.30 -12.84
C GLU A 56 14.70 0.12 -12.44
N LYS A 57 15.48 0.60 -13.41
CA LYS A 57 16.87 1.07 -13.20
C LYS A 57 17.00 2.59 -13.22
N HIS A 58 15.92 3.33 -13.49
CA HIS A 58 15.98 4.79 -13.57
C HIS A 58 16.41 5.45 -12.25
N TYR A 59 16.05 4.86 -11.09
CA TYR A 59 16.46 5.39 -9.78
C TYR A 59 17.98 5.29 -9.52
N ILE A 60 18.68 4.44 -10.26
CA ILE A 60 20.15 4.29 -10.22
C ILE A 60 20.82 4.67 -11.55
N ALA A 61 20.11 5.41 -12.39
CA ALA A 61 20.60 5.76 -13.74
C ALA A 61 21.95 6.48 -13.72
N THR A 62 22.24 7.26 -12.68
CA THR A 62 23.54 7.94 -12.49
C THR A 62 24.73 6.99 -12.45
N LEU A 63 24.51 5.71 -12.14
CA LEU A 63 25.56 4.69 -12.08
C LEU A 63 25.78 3.97 -13.42
N TYR A 64 24.78 3.99 -14.30
CA TYR A 64 24.77 3.15 -15.51
C TYR A 64 24.55 3.91 -16.82
N ALA A 65 23.92 5.10 -16.78
CA ALA A 65 23.66 5.87 -17.96
C ALA A 65 24.86 6.73 -18.36
N GLU A 66 25.04 6.91 -19.66
CA GLU A 66 25.95 7.91 -20.20
C GLU A 66 25.44 9.31 -19.82
N LYS A 67 26.33 10.30 -19.83
CA LYS A 67 25.93 11.70 -19.58
C LYS A 67 25.13 12.23 -20.78
N PRO A 68 24.04 12.97 -20.55
CA PRO A 68 23.32 13.61 -21.65
C PRO A 68 24.19 14.64 -22.37
N ASN A 69 24.02 14.78 -23.68
CA ASN A 69 24.74 15.78 -24.49
C ASN A 69 24.36 17.22 -24.08
N TRP A 70 23.11 17.43 -23.67
CA TRP A 70 22.57 18.72 -23.30
C TRP A 70 22.04 18.69 -21.88
N SER A 71 22.34 19.73 -21.10
CA SER A 71 21.85 19.82 -19.71
C SER A 71 20.33 19.99 -19.66
N LYS A 72 19.71 19.49 -18.61
CA LYS A 72 18.28 19.69 -18.31
C LYS A 72 17.94 21.19 -18.27
N HIS A 73 18.79 22.01 -17.63
CA HIS A 73 18.60 23.45 -17.54
C HIS A 73 18.56 24.16 -18.89
N LEU A 74 19.35 23.72 -19.87
CA LEU A 74 19.28 24.28 -21.22
C LEU A 74 17.92 23.98 -21.86
N LYS A 75 17.46 22.73 -21.75
CA LYS A 75 16.16 22.30 -22.29
C LYS A 75 15.01 23.09 -21.66
N GLU A 76 15.00 23.21 -20.33
CA GLU A 76 14.01 24.02 -19.58
C GLU A 76 14.08 25.49 -19.96
N GLY A 77 15.28 26.07 -20.09
CA GLY A 77 15.46 27.46 -20.51
C GLY A 77 14.91 27.72 -21.91
N MET A 78 15.10 26.79 -22.85
CA MET A 78 14.54 26.91 -24.19
C MET A 78 13.01 26.84 -24.18
N ILE A 79 12.41 25.94 -23.40
CA ILE A 79 10.96 25.84 -23.28
C ILE A 79 10.40 27.11 -22.63
N ARG A 80 11.06 27.63 -21.59
CA ARG A 80 10.69 28.90 -20.96
C ARG A 80 10.73 30.05 -21.95
N THR A 81 11.70 30.07 -22.84
CA THR A 81 11.78 31.05 -23.93
C THR A 81 10.58 30.95 -24.87
N LEU A 82 10.11 29.73 -25.19
CA LEU A 82 8.87 29.55 -25.97
C LEU A 82 7.63 30.02 -25.22
N ILE A 83 7.54 29.76 -23.90
CA ILE A 83 6.42 30.24 -23.09
C ILE A 83 6.37 31.78 -23.15
N MET A 84 7.50 32.43 -22.93
CA MET A 84 7.58 33.88 -22.98
C MET A 84 7.21 34.44 -24.36
N ARG A 85 7.68 33.83 -25.46
CA ARG A 85 7.33 34.19 -26.83
C ARG A 85 5.81 34.07 -27.10
N ALA A 86 5.17 33.02 -26.58
CA ALA A 86 3.74 32.76 -26.75
C ALA A 86 2.88 33.70 -25.92
N TYR A 87 3.29 33.96 -24.66
CA TYR A 87 2.51 34.68 -23.67
C TYR A 87 2.71 36.19 -23.76
N PHE A 88 3.97 36.64 -23.92
CA PHE A 88 4.32 38.04 -23.87
C PHE A 88 3.69 38.84 -25.04
N ARG A 89 3.04 39.94 -24.70
CA ARG A 89 2.27 40.81 -25.62
C ARG A 89 1.14 40.10 -26.40
N ASN A 90 0.82 38.88 -26.11
CA ASN A 90 -0.32 38.09 -26.64
C ASN A 90 -0.55 38.24 -28.16
N ARG A 91 0.53 38.18 -28.95
CA ARG A 91 0.48 38.26 -30.42
C ARG A 91 0.14 36.91 -31.01
N SER A 92 -0.95 36.80 -31.79
CA SER A 92 -1.40 35.56 -32.41
C SER A 92 -0.34 34.92 -33.32
N GLU A 93 0.51 35.71 -33.99
CA GLU A 93 1.60 35.15 -34.82
C GLU A 93 2.69 34.49 -33.97
N ASN A 94 3.06 35.07 -32.85
CA ASN A 94 4.03 34.48 -31.93
C ASN A 94 3.52 33.12 -31.42
N GLN A 95 2.27 33.05 -31.00
CA GLN A 95 1.67 31.79 -30.57
C GLN A 95 1.71 30.75 -31.67
N ARG A 96 1.37 31.10 -32.93
CA ARG A 96 1.45 30.15 -34.07
C ARG A 96 2.85 29.62 -34.34
N GLN A 97 3.89 30.48 -34.18
CA GLN A 97 5.29 30.05 -34.31
C GLN A 97 5.64 29.01 -33.23
N VAL A 98 5.26 29.25 -31.98
CA VAL A 98 5.46 28.33 -30.85
C VAL A 98 4.68 27.05 -31.06
N ASP A 99 3.41 27.13 -31.50
CA ASP A 99 2.58 25.96 -31.77
C ASP A 99 3.21 25.05 -32.81
N ARG A 100 3.77 25.61 -33.90
CA ARG A 100 4.49 24.82 -34.92
C ARG A 100 5.72 24.12 -34.33
N ALA A 101 6.49 24.82 -33.50
CA ALA A 101 7.68 24.27 -32.88
C ALA A 101 7.33 23.12 -31.94
N VAL A 102 6.37 23.32 -31.04
CA VAL A 102 5.90 22.28 -30.09
C VAL A 102 5.28 21.09 -30.84
N LYS A 103 4.45 21.35 -31.85
CA LYS A 103 3.86 20.31 -32.70
C LYS A 103 4.92 19.44 -33.38
N SER A 104 6.01 20.03 -33.89
CA SER A 104 7.07 19.28 -34.53
C SER A 104 7.75 18.31 -33.58
N ILE A 105 7.98 18.71 -32.32
CA ILE A 105 8.52 17.86 -31.26
C ILE A 105 7.56 16.72 -30.91
N LEU A 106 6.29 17.06 -30.61
CA LEU A 106 5.30 16.09 -30.19
C LEU A 106 5.00 15.01 -31.24
N ASN A 107 5.09 15.36 -32.53
CA ASN A 107 4.91 14.41 -33.62
C ASN A 107 6.05 13.36 -33.69
N CYS A 108 7.21 13.62 -33.11
CA CYS A 108 8.31 12.66 -33.03
C CYS A 108 8.14 11.65 -31.89
N ILE A 109 7.19 11.87 -30.99
CA ILE A 109 6.96 11.01 -29.82
C ILE A 109 6.09 9.82 -30.22
N GLN A 110 6.71 8.60 -30.26
CA GLN A 110 6.06 7.37 -30.72
C GLN A 110 6.18 6.23 -29.69
N SER A 111 7.26 6.17 -28.88
CA SER A 111 7.50 5.11 -27.92
C SER A 111 7.18 5.53 -26.48
N LYS A 112 7.07 4.55 -25.58
CA LYS A 112 6.84 4.80 -24.14
C LYS A 112 8.03 5.49 -23.48
N GLU A 113 9.26 5.19 -23.92
CA GLU A 113 10.47 5.83 -23.43
C GLU A 113 10.49 7.32 -23.81
N GLN A 114 10.09 7.63 -25.05
CA GLN A 114 9.95 9.01 -25.51
C GLN A 114 8.83 9.75 -24.74
N TRP A 115 7.71 9.08 -24.48
CA TRP A 115 6.65 9.64 -23.63
C TRP A 115 7.13 9.87 -22.19
N ALA A 116 7.86 8.92 -21.60
CA ALA A 116 8.45 9.09 -20.27
C ALA A 116 9.42 10.27 -20.24
N TYR A 117 10.30 10.37 -21.24
CA TYR A 117 11.23 11.48 -21.35
C TYR A 117 10.51 12.83 -21.51
N ILE A 118 9.58 12.97 -22.48
CA ILE A 118 8.93 14.23 -22.74
C ILE A 118 8.00 14.65 -21.59
N SER A 119 7.52 13.69 -20.78
CA SER A 119 6.70 13.98 -19.60
C SER A 119 7.43 14.88 -18.59
N GLU A 120 8.78 14.82 -18.54
CA GLU A 120 9.59 15.71 -17.71
C GLU A 120 9.41 17.20 -18.06
N TYR A 121 9.01 17.49 -19.31
CA TYR A 121 8.84 18.83 -19.84
C TYR A 121 7.39 19.15 -20.21
N ILE A 122 6.46 18.20 -20.11
CA ILE A 122 5.11 18.30 -20.67
C ILE A 122 4.29 19.43 -20.06
N GLN A 123 4.48 19.74 -18.76
CA GLN A 123 3.79 20.84 -18.10
C GLN A 123 4.17 22.19 -18.73
N ASP A 124 5.46 22.44 -18.91
CA ASP A 124 5.96 23.70 -19.49
C ASP A 124 5.65 23.76 -21.00
N LEU A 125 5.70 22.63 -21.73
CA LEU A 125 5.24 22.56 -23.10
C LEU A 125 3.73 22.81 -23.23
N CYS A 126 2.93 22.34 -22.27
CA CYS A 126 1.49 22.63 -22.20
C CYS A 126 1.24 24.12 -21.97
N GLU A 127 2.03 24.76 -21.13
CA GLU A 127 1.95 26.20 -20.93
C GLU A 127 2.38 26.98 -22.17
N ALA A 128 3.41 26.54 -22.90
CA ALA A 128 3.84 27.16 -24.16
C ALA A 128 2.79 27.02 -25.28
N SER A 129 2.22 25.84 -25.46
CA SER A 129 1.28 25.52 -26.53
C SER A 129 0.18 24.55 -26.05
N PRO A 130 -0.82 25.03 -25.34
CA PRO A 130 -1.90 24.19 -24.78
C PRO A 130 -2.67 23.43 -25.87
N ASP A 131 -2.95 24.07 -27.00
CA ASP A 131 -3.68 23.45 -28.11
C ASP A 131 -2.94 22.23 -28.68
N GLU A 132 -1.62 22.34 -28.92
CA GLU A 132 -0.86 21.25 -29.55
C GLU A 132 -0.60 20.09 -28.59
N VAL A 133 -0.36 20.36 -27.29
CA VAL A 133 -0.24 19.30 -26.29
C VAL A 133 -1.57 18.56 -26.13
N LEU A 134 -2.68 19.27 -26.03
CA LEU A 134 -4.00 18.67 -25.92
C LEU A 134 -4.36 17.86 -27.18
N ASN A 135 -4.10 18.39 -28.38
CA ASN A 135 -4.31 17.69 -29.64
C ASN A 135 -3.51 16.37 -29.69
N LYS A 136 -2.24 16.40 -29.25
CA LYS A 136 -1.40 15.19 -29.21
C LYS A 136 -1.92 14.16 -28.24
N LEU A 137 -2.28 14.55 -27.01
CA LEU A 137 -2.83 13.66 -26.01
C LEU A 137 -4.17 13.07 -26.45
N GLU A 138 -5.08 13.88 -27.02
CA GLU A 138 -6.37 13.39 -27.55
C GLU A 138 -6.21 12.40 -28.71
N LYS A 139 -5.18 12.59 -29.54
CA LYS A 139 -4.87 11.65 -30.59
C LYS A 139 -4.28 10.35 -30.02
N ASP A 140 -3.25 10.49 -29.18
CA ASP A 140 -2.49 9.34 -28.72
C ASP A 140 -3.26 8.46 -27.72
N VAL A 141 -4.23 9.01 -26.99
CA VAL A 141 -5.09 8.21 -26.11
C VAL A 141 -5.86 7.12 -26.85
N ASP A 142 -6.24 7.41 -28.09
CA ASP A 142 -7.00 6.50 -28.94
C ASP A 142 -6.09 5.67 -29.89
N GLU A 143 -4.99 6.24 -30.39
CA GLU A 143 -4.23 5.69 -31.50
C GLU A 143 -2.85 5.14 -31.11
N ASN A 144 -2.25 5.59 -30.00
CA ASN A 144 -0.86 5.26 -29.65
C ASN A 144 -0.78 4.35 -28.41
N PRO A 145 -0.48 3.06 -28.56
CA PRO A 145 -0.34 2.13 -27.43
C PRO A 145 0.76 2.52 -26.44
N ALA A 146 1.76 3.29 -26.87
CA ALA A 146 2.87 3.71 -26.01
C ALA A 146 2.40 4.62 -24.86
N LEU A 147 1.42 5.49 -25.09
CA LEU A 147 0.82 6.30 -24.04
C LEU A 147 0.10 5.40 -23.03
N LYS A 148 -0.68 4.42 -23.49
CA LYS A 148 -1.36 3.45 -22.63
C LYS A 148 -0.38 2.63 -21.80
N GLU A 149 0.72 2.17 -22.39
CA GLU A 149 1.77 1.46 -21.67
C GLU A 149 2.42 2.30 -20.58
N LEU A 150 2.62 3.61 -20.81
CA LEU A 150 3.13 4.53 -19.80
C LEU A 150 2.23 4.60 -18.57
N PHE A 151 0.91 4.65 -18.77
CA PHE A 151 -0.07 4.65 -17.68
C PHE A 151 -0.16 3.29 -16.96
N LYS A 152 0.07 2.18 -17.67
CA LYS A 152 0.07 0.82 -17.09
C LYS A 152 1.24 0.60 -16.11
N MET A 153 2.39 1.17 -16.37
CA MET A 153 3.63 0.92 -15.61
C MET A 153 3.56 1.24 -14.12
N SER A 154 2.62 2.09 -13.72
CA SER A 154 2.44 2.46 -12.30
C SER A 154 1.80 1.39 -11.44
N SER A 155 1.16 0.38 -12.04
CA SER A 155 0.42 -0.65 -11.30
C SER A 155 1.32 -1.72 -10.68
N ASP A 156 2.51 -1.95 -11.25
CA ASP A 156 3.38 -3.08 -10.90
C ASP A 156 4.65 -2.68 -10.12
N GLY A 157 4.82 -1.38 -9.85
CA GLY A 157 6.09 -0.83 -9.36
C GLY A 157 6.37 -1.04 -7.87
N LEU A 158 7.59 -1.43 -7.56
CA LEU A 158 8.24 -1.33 -6.26
C LEU A 158 8.36 0.14 -5.81
N LEU A 159 8.59 0.38 -4.53
CA LEU A 159 8.67 1.67 -3.81
C LEU A 159 9.50 2.80 -4.46
N PHE A 160 10.26 2.54 -5.53
CA PHE A 160 11.21 3.47 -6.16
C PHE A 160 10.96 3.71 -7.67
N THR A 161 9.79 3.37 -8.21
CA THR A 161 9.50 3.63 -9.62
C THR A 161 8.98 5.06 -9.82
N THR A 162 9.60 5.81 -10.73
CA THR A 162 9.13 7.13 -11.12
C THR A 162 7.85 6.98 -11.96
N ASN A 163 6.75 7.57 -11.50
CA ASN A 163 5.46 7.53 -12.19
C ASN A 163 5.36 8.69 -13.21
N TYR A 164 5.91 8.49 -14.39
CA TYR A 164 6.00 9.52 -15.44
C TYR A 164 4.64 10.06 -15.90
N TYR A 165 3.58 9.24 -15.89
CA TYR A 165 2.23 9.66 -16.27
C TYR A 165 1.65 10.77 -15.37
N VAL A 166 2.10 10.87 -14.11
CA VAL A 166 1.64 11.91 -13.18
C VAL A 166 1.90 13.31 -13.72
N LYS A 167 3.03 13.52 -14.41
CA LYS A 167 3.36 14.82 -15.01
C LYS A 167 2.45 15.16 -16.18
N ILE A 168 1.93 14.14 -16.89
CA ILE A 168 0.90 14.35 -17.91
C ILE A 168 -0.41 14.78 -17.25
N LEU A 169 -0.79 14.17 -16.12
CA LEU A 169 -1.97 14.63 -15.37
C LEU A 169 -1.80 16.07 -14.89
N TRP A 170 -0.64 16.45 -14.38
CA TRP A 170 -0.37 17.85 -13.98
C TRP A 170 -0.45 18.84 -15.15
N ALA A 171 -0.06 18.43 -16.34
CA ALA A 171 -0.28 19.25 -17.55
C ALA A 171 -1.78 19.39 -17.86
N ILE A 172 -2.56 18.31 -17.71
CA ILE A 172 -4.02 18.36 -17.89
C ILE A 172 -4.68 19.25 -16.83
N GLU A 173 -4.21 19.21 -15.56
CA GLU A 173 -4.70 20.09 -14.49
C GLU A 173 -4.62 21.58 -14.86
N GLN A 174 -3.54 22.01 -15.51
CA GLN A 174 -3.41 23.40 -16.00
C GLN A 174 -4.49 23.75 -17.04
N LEU A 175 -4.89 22.78 -17.87
CA LEU A 175 -5.96 22.95 -18.87
C LEU A 175 -7.35 23.01 -18.24
N LEU A 176 -7.56 22.32 -17.11
CA LEU A 176 -8.82 22.39 -16.36
C LEU A 176 -9.11 23.77 -15.79
N LEU A 177 -8.09 24.62 -15.62
CA LEU A 177 -8.21 25.97 -15.10
C LEU A 177 -8.53 27.02 -16.19
N GLN A 178 -8.72 26.59 -17.44
CA GLN A 178 -8.96 27.48 -18.59
C GLN A 178 -10.24 27.10 -19.33
N LYS A 179 -11.21 28.03 -19.39
CA LYS A 179 -12.52 27.84 -20.06
C LYS A 179 -12.41 27.34 -21.50
N LYS A 180 -11.35 27.74 -22.20
CA LYS A 180 -11.09 27.31 -23.59
C LYS A 180 -10.84 25.82 -23.71
N TYR A 181 -10.20 25.21 -22.70
CA TYR A 181 -9.67 23.84 -22.78
C TYR A 181 -10.39 22.84 -21.89
N VAL A 182 -11.03 23.30 -20.82
CA VAL A 182 -11.55 22.46 -19.74
C VAL A 182 -12.45 21.33 -20.22
N THR A 183 -13.37 21.58 -21.15
CA THR A 183 -14.29 20.56 -21.69
C THR A 183 -13.55 19.44 -22.43
N ARG A 184 -12.52 19.80 -23.22
CA ARG A 184 -11.68 18.82 -23.92
C ARG A 184 -10.82 18.04 -22.93
N ALA A 185 -10.22 18.73 -21.96
CA ALA A 185 -9.41 18.10 -20.93
C ALA A 185 -10.19 17.08 -20.10
N VAL A 186 -11.44 17.37 -19.73
CA VAL A 186 -12.31 16.42 -19.02
C VAL A 186 -12.64 15.20 -19.89
N ARG A 187 -12.96 15.40 -21.18
CA ARG A 187 -13.18 14.28 -22.10
C ARG A 187 -11.94 13.40 -22.28
N LEU A 188 -10.76 14.02 -22.30
CA LEU A 188 -9.50 13.28 -22.33
C LEU A 188 -9.31 12.47 -21.04
N LEU A 189 -9.59 13.03 -19.86
CA LEU A 189 -9.50 12.31 -18.58
C LEU A 189 -10.40 11.07 -18.55
N TRP A 190 -11.63 11.17 -19.06
CA TRP A 190 -12.51 10.01 -19.17
C TRP A 190 -11.92 8.89 -20.04
N LYS A 191 -11.28 9.24 -21.16
CA LYS A 191 -10.60 8.25 -22.00
C LYS A 191 -9.38 7.62 -21.30
N LEU A 192 -8.64 8.40 -20.52
CA LEU A 192 -7.50 7.90 -19.74
C LEU A 192 -7.95 6.98 -18.59
N ASP A 193 -9.07 7.29 -17.93
CA ASP A 193 -9.65 6.42 -16.91
C ASP A 193 -10.21 5.12 -17.50
N ASP A 194 -10.73 5.16 -18.73
CA ASP A 194 -11.25 3.99 -19.45
C ASP A 194 -10.16 2.96 -19.80
N TYR A 195 -8.89 3.29 -19.65
CA TYR A 195 -7.81 2.29 -19.66
C TYR A 195 -7.97 1.22 -18.57
N GLY A 196 -8.70 1.49 -17.50
CA GLY A 196 -9.08 0.53 -16.47
C GLY A 196 -7.97 0.11 -15.52
N PHE A 197 -6.86 0.85 -15.45
CA PHE A 197 -5.74 0.52 -14.57
C PHE A 197 -6.05 0.84 -13.11
N ASN A 198 -5.47 0.03 -12.21
CA ASN A 198 -5.61 0.21 -10.77
C ASN A 198 -4.35 0.93 -10.23
N TYR A 199 -4.46 2.22 -9.98
CA TYR A 199 -3.34 3.05 -9.53
C TYR A 199 -3.16 2.93 -8.01
N LYS A 200 -1.89 2.77 -7.57
CA LYS A 200 -1.53 2.67 -6.14
C LYS A 200 -1.35 4.02 -5.45
N ILE A 201 -1.34 5.10 -6.22
CA ILE A 201 -1.16 6.48 -5.72
C ILE A 201 -2.41 7.31 -6.01
N SER A 202 -2.62 8.36 -5.21
CA SER A 202 -3.77 9.27 -5.35
C SER A 202 -3.80 10.03 -6.69
N ASN A 203 -2.63 10.28 -7.30
CA ASN A 203 -2.58 10.92 -8.62
C ASN A 203 -3.00 9.94 -9.72
N SER A 204 -4.27 9.94 -10.07
CA SER A 204 -4.83 9.08 -11.11
C SER A 204 -5.90 9.83 -11.93
N PRO A 205 -6.21 9.39 -13.17
CA PRO A 205 -7.30 9.97 -13.94
C PRO A 205 -8.64 9.94 -13.18
N LYS A 206 -8.91 8.83 -12.45
CA LYS A 206 -10.10 8.67 -11.62
C LYS A 206 -10.17 9.75 -10.53
N SER A 207 -9.12 9.89 -9.71
CA SER A 207 -9.11 10.85 -8.60
C SER A 207 -9.23 12.31 -9.10
N LEU A 208 -8.67 12.59 -10.28
CA LEU A 208 -8.81 13.91 -10.89
C LEU A 208 -10.23 14.16 -11.40
N LEU A 209 -10.89 13.14 -11.97
CA LEU A 209 -12.31 13.21 -12.34
C LEU A 209 -13.22 13.40 -11.12
N GLU A 210 -13.02 12.63 -10.04
CA GLU A 210 -13.72 12.82 -8.78
C GLU A 210 -13.59 14.27 -8.30
N SER A 211 -12.37 14.81 -8.27
CA SER A 211 -12.16 16.22 -7.90
C SER A 211 -12.85 17.22 -8.83
N VAL A 212 -12.86 16.98 -10.15
CA VAL A 212 -13.51 17.87 -11.14
C VAL A 212 -15.04 17.85 -11.00
N PHE A 213 -15.61 16.67 -10.75
CA PHE A 213 -17.05 16.50 -10.61
C PHE A 213 -17.57 16.77 -9.20
N TYR A 214 -16.66 16.91 -8.22
CA TYR A 214 -17.04 17.25 -6.85
C TYR A 214 -17.96 18.48 -6.81
N VAL A 215 -19.06 18.34 -6.05
CA VAL A 215 -20.12 19.37 -6.02
C VAL A 215 -19.80 20.46 -5.01
N GLY A 216 -19.18 20.10 -3.87
CA GLY A 216 -18.99 21.03 -2.74
C GLY A 216 -18.04 22.21 -3.01
N ALA A 217 -17.01 22.04 -3.87
CA ALA A 217 -16.08 23.09 -4.22
C ALA A 217 -15.66 23.05 -5.70
N PRO A 218 -15.86 24.11 -6.46
CA PRO A 218 -15.42 24.16 -7.84
C PRO A 218 -13.89 24.31 -7.90
N ILE A 219 -13.21 23.35 -8.53
CA ILE A 219 -11.75 23.40 -8.71
C ILE A 219 -11.34 23.69 -10.15
N SER A 220 -12.28 23.64 -11.11
CA SER A 220 -12.04 23.81 -12.55
C SER A 220 -12.85 24.97 -13.12
N ALA A 221 -12.49 25.39 -14.33
CA ALA A 221 -13.18 26.47 -15.06
C ALA A 221 -14.52 26.05 -15.69
N LEU A 222 -15.06 24.87 -15.35
CA LEU A 222 -16.39 24.42 -15.81
C LEU A 222 -17.51 25.26 -15.20
N SER A 223 -18.45 25.62 -15.99
CA SER A 223 -19.77 26.08 -15.49
C SER A 223 -20.60 24.87 -15.02
N VAL A 224 -21.60 25.13 -14.16
CA VAL A 224 -22.55 24.10 -13.70
C VAL A 224 -23.17 23.34 -14.86
N GLY A 225 -23.67 24.04 -15.88
CA GLY A 225 -24.30 23.40 -17.05
C GLY A 225 -23.33 22.52 -17.85
N GLN A 226 -22.05 22.94 -17.99
CA GLN A 226 -21.03 22.12 -18.66
C GLN A 226 -20.68 20.89 -17.82
N LYS A 227 -20.57 21.03 -16.48
CA LYS A 227 -20.32 19.91 -15.57
C LYS A 227 -21.41 18.85 -15.68
N ILE A 228 -22.67 19.26 -15.61
CA ILE A 228 -23.84 18.38 -15.77
C ILE A 228 -23.86 17.70 -17.15
N GLN A 229 -23.63 18.46 -18.23
CA GLN A 229 -23.59 17.93 -19.57
C GLN A 229 -22.49 16.86 -19.73
N LEU A 230 -21.28 17.14 -19.23
CA LEU A 230 -20.17 16.20 -19.29
C LEU A 230 -20.41 14.94 -18.46
N ALA A 231 -21.11 15.04 -17.31
CA ALA A 231 -21.54 13.90 -16.53
C ALA A 231 -22.51 13.01 -17.30
N HIS A 232 -23.52 13.60 -17.96
CA HIS A 232 -24.46 12.88 -18.85
C HIS A 232 -23.74 12.16 -20.00
N GLU A 233 -22.85 12.87 -20.71
CA GLU A 233 -22.04 12.27 -21.78
C GLU A 233 -21.22 11.08 -21.27
N ALA A 234 -20.64 11.21 -20.07
CA ALA A 234 -19.78 10.19 -19.48
C ALA A 234 -20.55 8.94 -19.06
N ILE A 235 -21.66 9.10 -18.36
CA ILE A 235 -22.50 7.97 -17.90
C ILE A 235 -22.99 7.09 -19.06
N VAL A 236 -23.32 7.71 -20.19
CA VAL A 236 -23.76 6.97 -21.39
C VAL A 236 -22.57 6.23 -22.03
N LYS A 237 -21.37 6.81 -21.98
CA LYS A 237 -20.24 6.32 -22.76
C LYS A 237 -19.29 5.41 -21.99
N TYR A 238 -19.08 5.64 -20.70
CA TYR A 238 -18.05 4.97 -19.89
C TYR A 238 -18.67 4.20 -18.73
N SER A 239 -18.40 2.91 -18.64
CA SER A 239 -18.96 2.04 -17.59
C SER A 239 -18.58 2.47 -16.17
N ARG A 240 -17.45 3.11 -15.99
CA ARG A 240 -16.93 3.58 -14.69
C ARG A 240 -17.51 4.93 -14.26
N ALA A 241 -18.14 5.66 -15.17
CA ALA A 241 -18.64 7.02 -14.91
C ALA A 241 -19.73 7.03 -13.82
N TRP A 242 -20.58 6.01 -13.79
CA TRP A 242 -21.60 5.90 -12.76
C TRP A 242 -21.01 5.92 -11.35
N ASN A 243 -19.92 5.18 -11.10
CA ASN A 243 -19.27 5.13 -9.77
C ASN A 243 -18.71 6.50 -9.37
N ILE A 244 -18.13 7.26 -10.32
CA ILE A 244 -17.59 8.59 -10.06
C ILE A 244 -18.72 9.57 -9.75
N ILE A 245 -19.78 9.62 -10.57
CA ILE A 245 -20.90 10.54 -10.36
C ILE A 245 -21.71 10.17 -9.11
N ARG A 246 -21.88 8.88 -8.81
CA ARG A 246 -22.55 8.41 -7.60
C ARG A 246 -21.77 8.82 -6.35
N TYR A 247 -20.44 8.76 -6.40
CA TYR A 247 -19.58 9.16 -5.27
C TYR A 247 -19.77 10.64 -4.89
N GLU A 248 -20.22 11.47 -5.83
CA GLU A 248 -20.46 12.90 -5.63
C GLU A 248 -21.86 13.22 -5.08
N LEU A 249 -22.75 12.22 -4.90
CA LEU A 249 -24.02 12.42 -4.20
C LEU A 249 -23.78 12.74 -2.71
N PRO A 250 -24.71 13.40 -2.03
CA PRO A 250 -24.55 13.77 -0.63
C PRO A 250 -24.15 12.55 0.24
N ASP A 251 -22.97 12.62 0.84
CA ASP A 251 -22.51 11.72 1.88
C ASP A 251 -21.52 12.49 2.79
N CYS A 252 -20.88 11.84 3.75
CA CYS A 252 -20.04 12.48 4.77
C CYS A 252 -18.58 12.71 4.35
N SER A 253 -18.21 12.53 3.08
CA SER A 253 -16.79 12.54 2.66
C SER A 253 -16.42 13.77 1.83
N ASP A 254 -15.63 14.67 2.42
CA ASP A 254 -15.07 15.84 1.75
C ASP A 254 -13.58 15.65 1.46
N ILE A 255 -13.19 15.51 0.20
CA ILE A 255 -11.79 15.56 -0.23
C ILE A 255 -11.62 16.68 -1.26
N VAL A 256 -10.98 17.77 -0.89
CA VAL A 256 -10.61 18.86 -1.80
C VAL A 256 -9.15 18.74 -2.22
N VAL A 257 -8.91 18.62 -3.52
CA VAL A 257 -7.57 18.59 -4.13
C VAL A 257 -7.31 19.93 -4.81
N SER A 258 -6.12 20.51 -4.63
CA SER A 258 -5.71 21.71 -5.38
C SER A 258 -5.05 21.30 -6.70
N LEU A 259 -5.42 21.96 -7.82
CA LEU A 259 -4.83 21.71 -9.13
C LEU A 259 -3.50 22.46 -9.31
N ASN A 260 -2.59 21.87 -10.10
CA ASN A 260 -1.37 22.55 -10.55
C ASN A 260 -1.70 23.72 -11.46
N LYS A 261 -1.12 24.88 -11.15
CA LYS A 261 -1.35 26.12 -11.90
C LYS A 261 -0.22 26.36 -12.91
N PRO A 262 -0.51 26.97 -14.08
CA PRO A 262 0.52 27.46 -14.96
C PRO A 262 1.34 28.57 -14.27
N LYS A 263 2.63 28.70 -14.63
CA LYS A 263 3.54 29.68 -14.03
C LYS A 263 3.33 31.10 -14.57
N PHE A 264 3.04 31.22 -15.85
CA PHE A 264 2.96 32.51 -16.55
C PHE A 264 1.57 32.78 -17.14
N ARG A 265 0.89 31.76 -17.69
CA ARG A 265 -0.45 31.97 -18.26
C ARG A 265 -1.50 32.25 -17.19
N ALA A 266 -2.38 33.22 -17.48
CA ALA A 266 -3.51 33.49 -16.61
C ALA A 266 -4.48 32.30 -16.58
N ILE A 267 -5.06 32.08 -15.43
CA ILE A 267 -6.16 31.15 -15.22
C ILE A 267 -7.49 31.93 -15.24
N ASP A 268 -8.56 31.22 -15.63
CA ASP A 268 -9.89 31.83 -15.55
C ASP A 268 -10.37 31.88 -14.09
N GLU A 269 -11.19 32.86 -13.79
CA GLU A 269 -11.80 32.99 -12.46
C GLU A 269 -12.74 31.79 -12.21
N ILE A 270 -12.48 31.08 -11.13
CA ILE A 270 -13.33 29.99 -10.63
C ILE A 270 -14.30 30.57 -9.62
N LYS A 271 -15.60 30.64 -9.99
CA LYS A 271 -16.62 31.20 -9.12
C LYS A 271 -17.13 30.17 -8.13
N SER A 272 -17.33 30.60 -6.88
CA SER A 272 -18.04 29.79 -5.88
C SER A 272 -19.48 29.49 -6.33
N LEU A 273 -19.97 28.29 -6.03
CA LEU A 273 -21.32 27.87 -6.38
C LEU A 273 -22.34 28.46 -5.41
N SER A 274 -23.48 28.86 -5.92
CA SER A 274 -24.63 29.23 -5.07
C SER A 274 -25.31 27.95 -4.53
N LYS A 275 -26.05 28.09 -3.41
CA LYS A 275 -26.84 26.99 -2.86
C LYS A 275 -27.82 26.38 -3.90
N LYS A 276 -28.32 27.22 -4.79
CA LYS A 276 -29.20 26.79 -5.89
C LYS A 276 -28.43 25.96 -6.92
N ASP A 277 -27.18 26.31 -7.25
CA ASP A 277 -26.35 25.58 -8.19
C ASP A 277 -25.97 24.21 -7.63
N LEU A 278 -25.65 24.14 -6.31
CA LEU A 278 -25.38 22.89 -5.62
C LEU A 278 -26.58 21.94 -5.71
N ASN A 279 -27.77 22.42 -5.32
CA ASN A 279 -28.98 21.61 -5.35
C ASN A 279 -29.32 21.11 -6.78
N ILE A 280 -29.21 21.99 -7.79
CA ILE A 280 -29.44 21.57 -9.18
C ILE A 280 -28.46 20.46 -9.58
N THR A 281 -27.17 20.60 -9.23
CA THR A 281 -26.16 19.59 -9.59
C THR A 281 -26.43 18.26 -8.89
N TYR A 282 -26.75 18.25 -7.60
CA TYR A 282 -27.10 17.04 -6.87
C TYR A 282 -28.33 16.33 -7.43
N LEU A 283 -29.38 17.08 -7.80
CA LEU A 283 -30.61 16.51 -8.37
C LEU A 283 -30.35 15.91 -9.76
N GLU A 284 -29.58 16.58 -10.59
CA GLU A 284 -29.20 16.07 -11.91
C GLU A 284 -28.34 14.79 -11.79
N TYR A 285 -27.36 14.77 -10.88
CA TYR A 285 -26.55 13.58 -10.63
C TYR A 285 -27.38 12.42 -10.10
N LEU A 286 -28.30 12.69 -9.17
CA LEU A 286 -29.24 11.68 -8.67
C LEU A 286 -30.09 11.12 -9.80
N SER A 287 -30.68 11.98 -10.66
CA SER A 287 -31.46 11.55 -11.82
C SER A 287 -30.67 10.62 -12.73
N MET A 288 -29.43 11.01 -13.10
CA MET A 288 -28.55 10.16 -13.92
C MET A 288 -28.26 8.80 -13.28
N CYS A 289 -28.00 8.81 -11.96
CA CYS A 289 -27.74 7.59 -11.22
C CYS A 289 -28.96 6.66 -11.18
N LEU A 290 -30.16 7.21 -10.98
CA LEU A 290 -31.42 6.47 -10.96
C LEU A 290 -31.77 5.86 -12.32
N GLU A 291 -31.65 6.64 -13.41
CA GLU A 291 -31.87 6.16 -14.77
C GLU A 291 -30.93 4.99 -15.10
N THR A 292 -29.67 5.11 -14.66
CA THR A 292 -28.67 4.06 -14.90
C THR A 292 -28.88 2.85 -13.99
N ALA A 293 -29.37 3.05 -12.76
CA ALA A 293 -29.64 1.95 -11.83
C ALA A 293 -30.76 1.03 -12.34
N SER A 294 -31.82 1.61 -12.94
CA SER A 294 -32.93 0.85 -13.52
C SER A 294 -33.41 -0.29 -12.60
N ILE A 295 -33.06 -1.55 -12.90
CA ILE A 295 -33.36 -2.74 -12.10
C ILE A 295 -32.11 -3.36 -11.44
N ASP A 296 -30.95 -2.71 -11.53
CA ASP A 296 -29.68 -3.20 -11.00
C ASP A 296 -29.64 -3.03 -9.47
N SER A 297 -29.79 -4.12 -8.76
CA SER A 297 -29.82 -4.16 -7.29
C SER A 297 -28.53 -3.63 -6.66
N ILE A 298 -27.36 -3.86 -7.29
CA ILE A 298 -26.06 -3.38 -6.77
C ILE A 298 -26.03 -1.87 -6.76
N LYS A 299 -26.47 -1.24 -7.85
CA LYS A 299 -26.54 0.22 -7.94
C LYS A 299 -27.58 0.81 -6.98
N TRP A 300 -28.72 0.17 -6.83
CA TRP A 300 -29.72 0.59 -5.85
C TRP A 300 -29.21 0.56 -4.42
N LYS A 301 -28.46 -0.48 -4.03
CA LYS A 301 -27.82 -0.55 -2.70
C LYS A 301 -26.93 0.66 -2.43
N GLU A 302 -26.14 1.05 -3.42
CA GLU A 302 -25.24 2.21 -3.27
C GLU A 302 -25.98 3.56 -3.24
N LEU A 303 -27.24 3.63 -3.70
CA LEU A 303 -28.03 4.85 -3.71
C LEU A 303 -28.84 5.05 -2.42
N ILE A 304 -29.15 4.00 -1.66
CA ILE A 304 -30.03 4.08 -0.47
C ILE A 304 -29.47 5.07 0.57
N LEU A 305 -28.19 5.03 0.86
CA LEU A 305 -27.58 5.97 1.80
C LEU A 305 -27.61 7.42 1.32
N PRO A 306 -27.16 7.78 0.11
CA PRO A 306 -27.28 9.14 -0.42
C PRO A 306 -28.71 9.69 -0.39
N ILE A 307 -29.73 8.85 -0.68
CA ILE A 307 -31.14 9.27 -0.67
C ILE A 307 -31.56 9.81 0.71
N SER A 308 -31.01 9.28 1.78
CA SER A 308 -31.36 9.70 3.15
C SER A 308 -31.01 11.19 3.45
N TYR A 309 -30.14 11.80 2.64
CA TYR A 309 -29.74 13.21 2.80
C TYR A 309 -30.59 14.20 1.99
N TYR A 310 -31.55 13.71 1.19
CA TYR A 310 -32.44 14.58 0.40
C TYR A 310 -33.72 14.92 1.19
N ASP A 311 -34.45 15.92 0.68
CA ASP A 311 -35.75 16.31 1.23
C ASP A 311 -36.79 15.20 1.09
N PHE A 312 -37.80 15.18 1.98
CA PHE A 312 -38.85 14.17 2.06
C PHE A 312 -39.51 13.83 0.72
N ASP A 313 -39.89 14.83 -0.08
CA ASP A 313 -40.57 14.62 -1.38
C ASP A 313 -39.69 13.85 -2.36
N ILE A 314 -38.36 14.11 -2.34
CA ILE A 314 -37.37 13.41 -3.19
C ILE A 314 -37.22 11.98 -2.69
N GLN A 315 -37.05 11.79 -1.36
CA GLN A 315 -36.97 10.47 -0.73
C GLN A 315 -38.19 9.61 -1.12
N GLN A 316 -39.39 10.14 -0.99
CA GLN A 316 -40.62 9.46 -1.36
C GLN A 316 -40.64 9.04 -2.83
N SER A 317 -40.31 9.99 -3.74
CA SER A 317 -40.29 9.71 -5.18
C SER A 317 -39.30 8.62 -5.55
N VAL A 318 -38.12 8.63 -4.93
CA VAL A 318 -37.04 7.65 -5.20
C VAL A 318 -37.37 6.29 -4.59
N LEU A 319 -37.90 6.23 -3.38
CA LEU A 319 -38.31 4.99 -2.73
C LEU A 319 -39.49 4.33 -3.48
N ASP A 320 -40.40 5.12 -4.07
CA ASP A 320 -41.45 4.59 -4.96
C ASP A 320 -40.87 3.99 -6.25
N GLN A 321 -39.81 4.56 -6.81
CA GLN A 321 -39.09 3.97 -7.92
C GLN A 321 -38.36 2.68 -7.52
N LEU A 322 -37.70 2.64 -6.33
CA LEU A 322 -37.06 1.45 -5.79
C LEU A 322 -38.06 0.30 -5.61
N LYS A 323 -39.27 0.59 -5.05
CA LYS A 323 -40.34 -0.41 -4.91
C LYS A 323 -40.72 -1.02 -6.24
N LYS A 324 -40.95 -0.20 -7.28
CA LYS A 324 -41.24 -0.67 -8.64
C LYS A 324 -40.09 -1.47 -9.26
N ALA A 325 -38.83 -1.03 -9.05
CA ALA A 325 -37.65 -1.76 -9.52
C ALA A 325 -37.54 -3.12 -8.84
N SER A 326 -37.84 -3.19 -7.53
CA SER A 326 -37.77 -4.41 -6.73
C SER A 326 -38.73 -5.53 -7.20
N GLU A 327 -39.82 -5.19 -7.82
CA GLU A 327 -40.76 -6.20 -8.39
C GLU A 327 -40.09 -7.13 -9.40
N LYS A 328 -39.02 -6.63 -10.08
CA LYS A 328 -38.27 -7.37 -11.08
C LYS A 328 -36.99 -8.00 -10.56
N MET A 329 -36.62 -7.74 -9.29
CA MET A 329 -35.44 -8.29 -8.63
C MET A 329 -35.72 -9.70 -8.10
N SER A 330 -34.70 -10.53 -8.04
CA SER A 330 -34.72 -11.81 -7.33
C SER A 330 -34.85 -11.61 -5.82
N ASP A 331 -35.31 -12.64 -5.12
CA ASP A 331 -35.47 -12.58 -3.66
C ASP A 331 -34.16 -12.32 -2.90
N LEU A 332 -33.00 -12.81 -3.42
CA LEU A 332 -31.69 -12.48 -2.86
C LEU A 332 -31.35 -11.00 -3.02
N GLU A 333 -31.62 -10.42 -4.19
CA GLU A 333 -31.41 -8.99 -4.43
C GLU A 333 -32.32 -8.13 -3.55
N LYS A 334 -33.60 -8.53 -3.39
CA LYS A 334 -34.52 -7.87 -2.45
C LYS A 334 -34.04 -7.96 -0.99
N LEU A 335 -33.48 -9.09 -0.59
CA LEU A 335 -32.89 -9.25 0.76
C LEU A 335 -31.74 -8.25 0.99
N ASP A 336 -30.86 -8.09 0.01
CA ASP A 336 -29.79 -7.11 0.06
C ASP A 336 -30.31 -5.67 0.15
N ILE A 337 -31.30 -5.30 -0.64
CA ILE A 337 -31.96 -3.99 -0.58
C ILE A 337 -32.59 -3.76 0.80
N LYS A 338 -33.35 -4.74 1.31
CA LYS A 338 -33.98 -4.66 2.62
C LYS A 338 -32.95 -4.52 3.75
N LYS A 339 -31.77 -5.12 3.60
CA LYS A 339 -30.65 -4.95 4.53
C LYS A 339 -30.18 -3.49 4.60
N GLU A 340 -29.98 -2.84 3.45
CA GLU A 340 -29.56 -1.42 3.42
C GLU A 340 -30.64 -0.49 3.99
N LEU A 341 -31.92 -0.71 3.62
CA LEU A 341 -33.01 0.05 4.22
C LEU A 341 -33.04 -0.11 5.75
N ARG A 342 -32.87 -1.34 6.25
CA ARG A 342 -32.81 -1.63 7.69
C ARG A 342 -31.64 -0.93 8.36
N GLN A 343 -30.49 -0.82 7.67
CA GLN A 343 -29.31 -0.09 8.16
C GLN A 343 -29.62 1.41 8.38
N ILE A 344 -30.30 2.04 7.43
CA ILE A 344 -30.70 3.45 7.52
C ILE A 344 -31.65 3.66 8.70
N ILE A 345 -32.71 2.84 8.79
CA ILE A 345 -33.70 2.92 9.87
C ILE A 345 -33.02 2.75 11.22
N TYR A 346 -32.18 1.70 11.37
CA TYR A 346 -31.46 1.44 12.61
C TYR A 346 -30.55 2.60 12.99
N ASN A 347 -29.73 3.09 12.08
CA ASN A 347 -28.76 4.16 12.38
C ASN A 347 -29.45 5.42 12.88
N ASN A 348 -30.55 5.81 12.24
CA ASN A 348 -31.28 7.02 12.62
C ASN A 348 -32.05 6.86 13.95
N ARG A 349 -32.58 5.68 14.28
CA ARG A 349 -33.25 5.41 15.57
C ARG A 349 -32.28 5.11 16.71
N PHE A 350 -31.10 4.50 16.38
CA PHE A 350 -30.11 4.15 17.40
C PHE A 350 -29.25 5.34 17.81
N TYR A 351 -28.76 6.10 16.84
CA TYR A 351 -27.83 7.21 17.06
C TYR A 351 -28.55 8.57 17.16
N ASP A 352 -29.76 8.67 17.61
CA ASP A 352 -30.55 9.90 17.70
C ASP A 352 -29.71 11.15 18.09
N LEU A 353 -28.88 11.62 17.09
CA LEU A 353 -28.03 12.78 17.23
C LEU A 353 -28.79 14.01 16.74
N GLU A 354 -29.12 14.91 17.65
CA GLU A 354 -29.92 16.14 17.44
C GLU A 354 -29.51 16.98 16.22
N SER A 355 -28.32 16.76 15.64
CA SER A 355 -27.77 17.59 14.54
C SER A 355 -27.80 16.96 13.16
N SER A 356 -28.10 15.65 13.00
CA SER A 356 -27.99 14.93 11.74
C SER A 356 -29.05 13.85 11.52
N SER A 357 -30.04 13.71 12.40
CA SER A 357 -31.08 12.69 12.28
C SER A 357 -32.12 13.06 11.22
N MET A 358 -32.54 12.08 10.43
CA MET A 358 -33.73 12.18 9.58
C MET A 358 -34.95 12.48 10.46
N SER A 359 -35.96 13.17 9.90
CA SER A 359 -37.23 13.30 10.58
C SER A 359 -37.88 11.94 10.78
N GLU A 360 -38.67 11.74 11.83
CA GLU A 360 -39.41 10.48 12.07
C GLU A 360 -40.31 10.13 10.88
N GLU A 361 -40.92 11.13 10.22
CA GLU A 361 -41.71 10.96 8.98
C GLU A 361 -40.86 10.35 7.86
N SER A 362 -39.61 10.78 7.70
CA SER A 362 -38.69 10.21 6.74
C SER A 362 -38.29 8.77 7.13
N ILE A 363 -38.04 8.49 8.40
CA ILE A 363 -37.71 7.14 8.87
C ILE A 363 -38.88 6.18 8.61
N GLU A 364 -40.11 6.62 8.90
CA GLU A 364 -41.34 5.86 8.61
C GLU A 364 -41.50 5.59 7.12
N LEU A 365 -41.08 6.53 6.27
CA LEU A 365 -41.10 6.34 4.82
C LEU A 365 -40.14 5.22 4.38
N PHE A 366 -38.92 5.18 4.92
CA PHE A 366 -37.99 4.07 4.66
C PHE A 366 -38.50 2.73 5.23
N GLU A 367 -39.13 2.74 6.38
CA GLU A 367 -39.75 1.55 6.99
C GLU A 367 -40.95 1.06 6.16
N SER A 368 -41.78 1.95 5.61
CA SER A 368 -42.84 1.60 4.65
C SER A 368 -42.27 0.92 3.42
N ALA A 369 -41.21 1.50 2.82
CA ALA A 369 -40.54 0.89 1.68
C ALA A 369 -39.96 -0.48 2.02
N TYR A 370 -39.33 -0.64 3.20
CA TYR A 370 -38.85 -1.92 3.70
C TYR A 370 -39.97 -2.97 3.78
N ASN A 371 -41.15 -2.60 4.31
CA ASN A 371 -42.28 -3.52 4.48
C ASN A 371 -42.99 -3.86 3.16
N GLU A 372 -43.06 -2.91 2.23
CA GLU A 372 -43.76 -3.07 0.96
C GLU A 372 -42.97 -3.92 -0.06
N ILE A 373 -41.63 -4.00 0.06
CA ILE A 373 -40.80 -4.92 -0.72
C ILE A 373 -41.02 -6.35 -0.21
N THR A 374 -41.80 -7.13 -0.97
CA THR A 374 -42.17 -8.51 -0.61
C THR A 374 -41.38 -9.54 -1.43
N PHE A 375 -41.12 -10.68 -0.80
CA PHE A 375 -40.49 -11.83 -1.44
C PHE A 375 -41.50 -12.71 -2.18
N VAL A 376 -41.05 -13.34 -3.27
CA VAL A 376 -41.82 -14.36 -3.98
C VAL A 376 -41.82 -15.66 -3.16
N ASN A 377 -40.68 -16.06 -2.61
CA ASN A 377 -40.59 -17.19 -1.70
C ASN A 377 -40.67 -16.73 -0.25
N PRO A 378 -41.72 -17.09 0.52
CA PRO A 378 -41.90 -16.66 1.90
C PRO A 378 -40.79 -17.06 2.86
N LEU A 379 -39.95 -18.04 2.54
CA LEU A 379 -38.82 -18.43 3.38
C LEU A 379 -37.78 -17.30 3.51
N PHE A 380 -37.72 -16.37 2.53
CA PHE A 380 -36.80 -15.22 2.61
C PHE A 380 -37.16 -14.26 3.75
N ASP A 381 -38.40 -14.24 4.24
CA ASP A 381 -38.81 -13.44 5.40
C ASP A 381 -38.16 -13.89 6.71
N PHE A 382 -37.53 -15.06 6.72
CA PHE A 382 -36.80 -15.59 7.89
C PHE A 382 -35.28 -15.38 7.77
N LEU A 383 -34.73 -15.07 6.58
CA LEU A 383 -33.29 -15.16 6.33
C LEU A 383 -32.47 -14.08 7.04
N TYR A 384 -33.04 -12.92 7.32
CA TYR A 384 -32.30 -11.81 7.94
C TYR A 384 -31.80 -12.12 9.37
N ILE A 385 -32.48 -13.06 10.09
CA ILE A 385 -32.05 -13.49 11.43
C ILE A 385 -30.75 -14.31 11.42
N PHE A 386 -30.28 -14.75 10.24
CA PHE A 386 -29.05 -15.50 10.07
C PHE A 386 -27.90 -14.61 9.59
N LEU A 387 -28.09 -13.30 9.48
CA LEU A 387 -27.03 -12.33 9.26
C LEU A 387 -26.10 -12.26 10.50
N PRO A 388 -24.82 -11.89 10.33
CA PRO A 388 -23.94 -11.63 11.47
C PRO A 388 -24.53 -10.58 12.43
N ASN A 389 -24.21 -10.65 13.70
CA ASN A 389 -24.78 -9.76 14.73
C ASN A 389 -24.66 -8.26 14.39
N HIS A 390 -23.58 -7.85 13.73
CA HIS A 390 -23.37 -6.49 13.28
C HIS A 390 -24.15 -6.11 12.01
N GLU A 391 -24.73 -7.08 11.31
CA GLU A 391 -25.56 -6.90 10.13
C GLU A 391 -27.05 -7.18 10.43
N PHE A 392 -27.33 -7.91 11.52
CA PHE A 392 -28.69 -8.09 12.00
C PHE A 392 -29.09 -6.90 12.86
N LEU A 393 -29.71 -5.90 12.29
CA LEU A 393 -30.08 -4.66 12.93
C LEU A 393 -31.57 -4.65 13.27
N LEU A 394 -31.91 -4.20 14.50
CA LEU A 394 -33.29 -4.03 14.93
C LEU A 394 -33.94 -2.86 14.18
N LEU A 395 -35.20 -2.98 13.77
CA LEU A 395 -35.96 -1.84 13.26
C LEU A 395 -36.26 -0.81 14.37
N ASN A 396 -36.48 -1.28 15.60
CA ASN A 396 -36.74 -0.45 16.75
C ASN A 396 -35.71 -0.74 17.85
N PRO A 397 -34.48 -0.26 17.75
CA PRO A 397 -33.45 -0.42 18.78
C PRO A 397 -33.75 0.48 19.98
N VAL A 398 -33.19 0.15 21.16
CA VAL A 398 -33.05 1.10 22.25
C VAL A 398 -32.05 2.17 21.82
N PRO A 399 -32.38 3.48 21.90
CA PRO A 399 -31.47 4.54 21.46
C PRO A 399 -30.18 4.57 22.25
N TYR A 400 -29.12 5.01 21.60
CA TYR A 400 -27.77 5.16 22.16
C TYR A 400 -27.75 6.16 23.32
N SER A 401 -26.99 5.85 24.38
CA SER A 401 -26.71 6.74 25.47
C SER A 401 -25.30 6.55 25.97
N GLU A 402 -24.50 7.62 25.98
CA GLU A 402 -23.12 7.58 26.48
C GLU A 402 -23.04 7.17 27.94
N ASP A 403 -23.94 7.67 28.76
CA ASP A 403 -23.98 7.42 30.22
C ASP A 403 -24.30 5.96 30.57
N ASN A 404 -24.98 5.21 29.67
CA ASN A 404 -25.49 3.87 29.92
C ASN A 404 -25.18 2.89 28.78
N PHE A 405 -24.03 3.03 28.11
CA PHE A 405 -23.70 2.23 26.94
C PHE A 405 -23.86 0.72 27.14
N ASP A 406 -23.26 0.15 28.16
CA ASP A 406 -23.37 -1.30 28.46
C ASP A 406 -24.80 -1.77 28.67
N GLN A 407 -25.63 -0.97 29.31
CA GLN A 407 -27.03 -1.29 29.53
C GLN A 407 -27.82 -1.28 28.23
N VAL A 408 -27.67 -0.24 27.41
CA VAL A 408 -28.29 -0.13 26.09
C VAL A 408 -27.85 -1.28 25.17
N TYR A 409 -26.55 -1.57 25.14
CA TYR A 409 -26.00 -2.67 24.37
C TYR A 409 -26.62 -4.02 24.77
N ASN A 410 -26.66 -4.33 26.07
CA ASN A 410 -27.28 -5.56 26.59
C ASN A 410 -28.76 -5.65 26.27
N GLN A 411 -29.50 -4.54 26.39
CA GLN A 411 -30.95 -4.50 26.06
C GLN A 411 -31.15 -4.80 24.56
N ASN A 412 -30.35 -4.24 23.65
CA ASN A 412 -30.47 -4.51 22.23
C ASN A 412 -30.12 -5.98 21.88
N ILE A 413 -29.15 -6.60 22.57
CA ILE A 413 -28.88 -8.04 22.44
C ILE A 413 -30.11 -8.87 22.86
N ILE A 414 -30.75 -8.52 23.92
CA ILE A 414 -31.96 -9.22 24.39
C ILE A 414 -33.08 -9.08 23.35
N LEU A 415 -33.28 -7.88 22.79
CA LEU A 415 -34.29 -7.64 21.77
C LEU A 415 -34.01 -8.46 20.51
N GLN A 416 -32.76 -8.48 20.05
CA GLN A 416 -32.33 -9.33 18.91
C GLN A 416 -32.63 -10.81 19.19
N SER A 417 -32.27 -11.29 20.37
CA SER A 417 -32.51 -12.69 20.76
C SER A 417 -33.99 -13.04 20.78
N ASN A 418 -34.85 -12.11 21.24
CA ASN A 418 -36.28 -12.31 21.24
C ASN A 418 -36.85 -12.32 19.80
N GLU A 419 -36.40 -11.41 18.94
CA GLU A 419 -36.84 -11.38 17.55
C GLU A 419 -36.46 -12.68 16.81
N ILE A 420 -35.23 -13.20 17.03
CA ILE A 420 -34.82 -14.50 16.50
C ILE A 420 -35.72 -15.63 16.95
N LYS A 421 -36.02 -15.69 18.28
CA LYS A 421 -36.93 -16.72 18.84
C LYS A 421 -38.32 -16.65 18.26
N ASP A 422 -38.91 -15.46 18.16
CA ASP A 422 -40.26 -15.27 17.64
C ASP A 422 -40.35 -15.65 16.14
N LYS A 423 -39.34 -15.28 15.36
CA LYS A 423 -39.24 -15.67 13.93
C LYS A 423 -39.12 -17.19 13.77
N LEU A 424 -38.25 -17.86 14.53
CA LEU A 424 -38.08 -19.32 14.49
C LEU A 424 -39.32 -20.06 15.01
N ASN A 425 -40.03 -19.53 16.00
CA ASN A 425 -41.30 -20.08 16.43
C ASN A 425 -42.38 -19.95 15.34
N THR A 426 -42.38 -18.84 14.61
CA THR A 426 -43.26 -18.64 13.45
C THR A 426 -42.89 -19.62 12.32
N PHE A 427 -41.60 -19.81 12.06
CA PHE A 427 -41.12 -20.80 11.11
C PHE A 427 -41.57 -22.22 11.47
N LYS A 428 -41.42 -22.65 12.74
CA LYS A 428 -41.89 -23.97 13.19
C LYS A 428 -43.38 -24.19 12.99
N LYS A 429 -44.20 -23.14 13.11
CA LYS A 429 -45.65 -23.20 12.87
C LYS A 429 -46.06 -23.17 11.40
N SER A 430 -45.18 -22.67 10.53
CA SER A 430 -45.48 -22.51 9.11
C SER A 430 -45.50 -23.83 8.30
N GLY A 431 -44.90 -24.90 8.87
CA GLY A 431 -44.77 -26.18 8.20
C GLY A 431 -43.73 -26.22 7.07
N TYR A 432 -42.88 -25.18 6.92
CA TYR A 432 -41.77 -25.18 5.99
C TYR A 432 -40.66 -26.14 6.41
N SER A 433 -39.93 -26.69 5.42
CA SER A 433 -38.82 -27.59 5.64
C SER A 433 -37.59 -26.90 6.22
N ILE A 434 -36.99 -27.48 7.27
CA ILE A 434 -35.70 -26.99 7.81
C ILE A 434 -34.58 -27.16 6.77
N PHE A 435 -34.64 -28.16 5.90
CA PHE A 435 -33.69 -28.35 4.82
C PHE A 435 -33.72 -27.17 3.84
N ASP A 436 -34.92 -26.71 3.44
CA ASP A 436 -35.07 -25.58 2.53
C ASP A 436 -34.58 -24.28 3.17
N LEU A 437 -34.84 -24.08 4.46
CA LEU A 437 -34.34 -22.91 5.19
C LEU A 437 -32.81 -22.90 5.24
N ILE A 438 -32.17 -24.01 5.57
CA ILE A 438 -30.70 -24.13 5.57
C ILE A 438 -30.14 -23.88 4.17
N CYS A 439 -30.71 -24.53 3.14
CA CYS A 439 -30.28 -24.37 1.75
C CYS A 439 -30.29 -22.93 1.27
N LEU A 440 -31.33 -22.16 1.64
CA LEU A 440 -31.42 -20.76 1.28
C LEU A 440 -30.47 -19.89 2.11
N SER A 441 -30.36 -20.15 3.42
CA SER A 441 -29.50 -19.40 4.30
C SER A 441 -28.01 -19.49 3.94
N LEU A 442 -27.57 -20.64 3.46
CA LEU A 442 -26.18 -20.86 3.00
C LEU A 442 -25.81 -20.04 1.75
N LYS A 443 -26.79 -19.44 1.05
CA LYS A 443 -26.54 -18.51 -0.07
C LYS A 443 -26.20 -17.11 0.42
N ILE A 444 -26.42 -16.82 1.70
CA ILE A 444 -26.10 -15.52 2.32
C ILE A 444 -24.60 -15.51 2.66
N LYS A 445 -23.93 -14.46 2.25
CA LYS A 445 -22.53 -14.25 2.62
C LYS A 445 -22.39 -14.06 4.14
N ASN A 446 -21.43 -14.74 4.75
CA ASN A 446 -21.18 -14.71 6.22
C ASN A 446 -22.39 -15.14 7.07
N CYS A 447 -23.20 -16.08 6.58
CA CYS A 447 -24.32 -16.63 7.31
C CYS A 447 -23.92 -17.18 8.68
N THR A 448 -24.80 -17.07 9.67
CA THR A 448 -24.61 -17.58 11.06
C THR A 448 -25.61 -18.68 11.44
N ILE A 449 -26.19 -19.35 10.44
CA ILE A 449 -27.29 -20.30 10.65
C ILE A 449 -26.92 -21.44 11.60
N GLY A 450 -25.68 -21.96 11.53
CA GLY A 450 -25.25 -23.06 12.42
C GLY A 450 -25.42 -22.69 13.90
N ARG A 451 -24.89 -21.54 14.30
CA ARG A 451 -25.00 -21.02 15.66
C ARG A 451 -26.45 -20.73 16.05
N VAL A 452 -27.19 -20.04 15.20
CA VAL A 452 -28.58 -19.67 15.48
C VAL A 452 -29.49 -20.88 15.64
N LEU A 453 -29.28 -21.93 14.83
CA LEU A 453 -30.02 -23.19 14.98
C LEU A 453 -29.69 -23.89 16.30
N ALA A 454 -28.43 -23.93 16.69
CA ALA A 454 -28.03 -24.53 17.97
C ALA A 454 -28.64 -23.80 19.18
N GLU A 455 -28.54 -22.45 19.19
CA GLU A 455 -28.96 -21.63 20.28
C GLU A 455 -30.50 -21.54 20.42
N TYR A 456 -31.20 -21.32 19.34
CA TYR A 456 -32.58 -20.91 19.37
C TYR A 456 -33.58 -21.93 18.76
N TYR A 457 -33.17 -22.72 17.74
CA TYR A 457 -34.05 -23.69 17.10
C TYR A 457 -34.09 -25.01 17.88
N THR A 458 -32.93 -25.55 18.23
CA THR A 458 -32.80 -26.79 19.02
C THR A 458 -32.72 -26.57 20.54
N ASN A 459 -32.75 -25.33 21.01
CA ASN A 459 -32.62 -24.96 22.41
C ASN A 459 -31.38 -25.57 23.10
N MET A 460 -30.24 -25.48 22.45
CA MET A 460 -28.96 -26.08 22.86
C MET A 460 -28.94 -27.60 22.94
N GLU A 461 -29.94 -28.33 22.39
CA GLU A 461 -29.93 -29.78 22.36
C GLU A 461 -29.45 -30.30 20.98
N TYR A 462 -28.72 -31.42 20.94
CA TYR A 462 -28.34 -32.04 19.69
C TYR A 462 -29.58 -32.54 18.93
N ASN A 463 -29.71 -32.15 17.68
CA ASN A 463 -30.75 -32.56 16.79
C ASN A 463 -30.13 -33.19 15.53
N SER A 464 -30.39 -34.49 15.33
CA SER A 464 -29.80 -35.25 14.22
C SER A 464 -30.29 -34.80 12.86
N GLU A 465 -31.54 -34.36 12.72
CA GLU A 465 -32.12 -33.87 11.46
C GLU A 465 -31.41 -32.57 11.03
N VAL A 466 -31.25 -31.61 11.94
CA VAL A 466 -30.53 -30.34 11.69
C VAL A 466 -29.07 -30.63 11.33
N PHE A 467 -28.40 -31.53 12.08
CA PHE A 467 -27.03 -31.89 11.81
C PHE A 467 -26.85 -32.56 10.46
N ASP A 468 -27.74 -33.52 10.08
CA ASP A 468 -27.68 -34.22 8.80
C ASP A 468 -27.95 -33.25 7.63
N CYS A 469 -28.88 -32.29 7.77
CA CYS A 469 -29.12 -31.25 6.76
C CYS A 469 -27.91 -30.32 6.60
N LEU A 470 -27.27 -29.88 7.70
CA LEU A 470 -26.07 -29.07 7.65
C LEU A 470 -24.92 -29.85 6.99
N LEU A 471 -24.74 -31.10 7.35
CA LEU A 471 -23.68 -31.94 6.85
C LEU A 471 -23.82 -32.20 5.32
N GLU A 472 -25.02 -32.28 4.82
CA GLU A 472 -25.32 -32.44 3.39
C GLU A 472 -25.16 -31.14 2.60
N LEU A 473 -25.67 -30.02 3.12
CA LEU A 473 -25.78 -28.78 2.40
C LEU A 473 -24.58 -27.83 2.55
N ASP A 474 -23.89 -27.90 3.70
CA ASP A 474 -22.73 -27.04 4.00
C ASP A 474 -21.44 -27.65 3.43
N GLU A 475 -21.15 -27.33 2.16
CA GLU A 475 -19.97 -27.86 1.46
C GLU A 475 -18.66 -27.49 2.18
N ASN A 476 -18.57 -26.27 2.70
CA ASN A 476 -17.37 -25.76 3.38
C ASN A 476 -17.26 -26.20 4.84
N GLY A 477 -18.34 -26.70 5.43
CA GLY A 477 -18.39 -27.17 6.80
C GLY A 477 -18.37 -26.08 7.87
N SER A 478 -18.44 -24.81 7.50
CA SER A 478 -18.35 -23.68 8.45
C SER A 478 -19.55 -23.59 9.37
N GLN A 479 -20.75 -23.73 8.83
CA GLN A 479 -21.99 -23.65 9.62
C GLN A 479 -22.21 -24.92 10.45
N THR A 480 -21.80 -26.07 9.90
CA THR A 480 -21.76 -27.33 10.66
C THR A 480 -20.79 -27.24 11.84
N PHE A 481 -19.62 -26.63 11.62
CA PHE A 481 -18.65 -26.36 12.69
C PHE A 481 -19.27 -25.45 13.78
N ASP A 482 -19.88 -24.33 13.42
CA ASP A 482 -20.49 -23.39 14.34
C ASP A 482 -21.63 -24.06 15.17
N TYR A 483 -22.43 -24.91 14.53
CA TYR A 483 -23.46 -25.69 15.20
C TYR A 483 -22.85 -26.63 16.25
N LEU A 484 -21.85 -27.42 15.88
CA LEU A 484 -21.17 -28.35 16.76
C LEU A 484 -20.39 -27.65 17.88
N HIS A 485 -19.72 -26.54 17.56
CA HIS A 485 -18.99 -25.71 18.53
C HIS A 485 -19.92 -25.21 19.62
N THR A 486 -21.07 -24.67 19.24
CA THR A 486 -22.07 -24.16 20.19
C THR A 486 -22.57 -25.27 21.12
N LEU A 487 -22.83 -26.47 20.60
CA LEU A 487 -23.29 -27.61 21.39
C LEU A 487 -22.19 -28.21 22.26
N TYR A 488 -20.94 -28.28 21.80
CA TYR A 488 -19.82 -28.84 22.55
C TYR A 488 -19.55 -28.07 23.84
N PHE A 489 -19.42 -26.76 23.74
CA PHE A 489 -19.16 -25.90 24.91
C PHE A 489 -20.33 -25.83 25.92
N ASN A 490 -21.50 -26.37 25.55
CA ASN A 490 -22.63 -26.55 26.44
C ASN A 490 -22.77 -28.01 26.91
N ASN A 491 -21.76 -28.86 26.69
CA ASN A 491 -21.74 -30.28 27.05
C ASN A 491 -22.93 -31.11 26.50
N LYS A 492 -23.32 -30.82 25.24
CA LYS A 492 -24.50 -31.42 24.58
C LYS A 492 -24.20 -32.46 23.53
N ILE A 493 -22.90 -32.71 23.23
CA ILE A 493 -22.44 -33.68 22.25
C ILE A 493 -21.25 -34.50 22.77
N ASP A 494 -21.17 -35.73 22.28
CA ASP A 494 -20.02 -36.64 22.44
C ASP A 494 -19.09 -36.44 21.25
N LEU A 495 -17.91 -35.88 21.49
CA LEU A 495 -16.98 -35.50 20.45
C LEU A 495 -16.52 -36.73 19.64
N ASN A 496 -16.23 -37.87 20.29
CA ASN A 496 -15.75 -39.07 19.62
C ASN A 496 -16.78 -39.56 18.60
N LYS A 497 -18.07 -39.62 18.96
CA LYS A 497 -19.14 -40.07 18.05
C LYS A 497 -19.31 -39.09 16.88
N ILE A 498 -19.17 -37.80 17.12
CA ILE A 498 -19.26 -36.79 16.04
C ILE A 498 -18.10 -36.95 15.08
N VAL A 499 -16.85 -37.06 15.57
CA VAL A 499 -15.66 -37.25 14.73
C VAL A 499 -15.77 -38.54 13.91
N GLU A 500 -16.16 -39.67 14.51
CA GLU A 500 -16.39 -40.91 13.78
C GLU A 500 -17.43 -40.76 12.66
N LYS A 501 -18.54 -40.06 12.91
CA LYS A 501 -19.58 -39.81 11.90
C LYS A 501 -19.03 -38.91 10.78
N LEU A 502 -18.29 -37.86 11.09
CA LEU A 502 -17.70 -36.96 10.08
C LEU A 502 -16.71 -37.70 9.17
N LEU A 503 -15.86 -38.55 9.74
CA LEU A 503 -14.92 -39.39 8.99
C LEU A 503 -15.67 -40.40 8.11
N SER A 504 -16.74 -41.02 8.60
CA SER A 504 -17.54 -41.98 7.83
C SER A 504 -18.17 -41.39 6.57
N VAL A 505 -18.38 -40.08 6.52
CA VAL A 505 -18.94 -39.34 5.36
C VAL A 505 -17.87 -38.52 4.62
N ASN A 506 -16.59 -38.82 4.80
CA ASN A 506 -15.44 -38.20 4.16
C ASN A 506 -15.29 -36.68 4.41
N LYS A 507 -15.81 -36.16 5.53
CA LYS A 507 -15.63 -34.73 5.94
C LYS A 507 -14.40 -34.60 6.84
N THR A 508 -13.26 -35.15 6.40
CA THR A 508 -11.99 -35.23 7.16
C THR A 508 -11.55 -33.88 7.72
N LYS A 509 -11.56 -32.83 6.90
CA LYS A 509 -11.16 -31.47 7.32
C LYS A 509 -12.00 -30.98 8.49
N LEU A 510 -13.32 -31.14 8.41
CA LEU A 510 -14.24 -30.74 9.47
C LEU A 510 -14.05 -31.60 10.74
N ALA A 511 -13.80 -32.90 10.58
CA ALA A 511 -13.49 -33.77 11.70
C ALA A 511 -12.25 -33.27 12.46
N MET A 512 -11.17 -32.93 11.76
CA MET A 512 -9.95 -32.38 12.36
C MET A 512 -10.15 -31.00 13.00
N ASP A 513 -10.95 -30.16 12.39
CA ASP A 513 -11.33 -28.85 12.97
C ASP A 513 -12.13 -29.02 14.29
N VAL A 514 -13.03 -30.01 14.36
CA VAL A 514 -13.85 -30.34 15.55
C VAL A 514 -13.05 -30.94 16.68
N ILE A 515 -12.00 -31.73 16.39
CA ILE A 515 -11.07 -32.24 17.43
C ILE A 515 -10.40 -31.06 18.18
N GLY A 516 -10.24 -29.91 17.52
CA GLY A 516 -9.72 -28.69 18.14
C GLY A 516 -10.58 -28.08 19.24
N PHE A 517 -11.80 -28.56 19.50
CA PHE A 517 -12.60 -28.20 20.69
C PHE A 517 -12.02 -28.84 21.97
N GLU A 518 -11.36 -29.99 21.84
CA GLU A 518 -10.78 -30.71 22.96
C GLU A 518 -9.49 -30.02 23.44
N CYS A 519 -9.41 -29.85 24.75
CA CYS A 519 -8.25 -29.22 25.39
C CYS A 519 -7.34 -30.23 26.10
N ASP A 520 -7.86 -31.41 26.38
CA ASP A 520 -7.11 -32.50 27.07
C ASP A 520 -6.19 -33.19 26.09
N VAL A 521 -4.88 -33.26 26.47
CA VAL A 521 -3.84 -33.77 25.58
C VAL A 521 -3.98 -35.29 25.37
N GLU A 522 -4.36 -36.06 26.41
CA GLU A 522 -4.45 -37.51 26.30
C GLU A 522 -5.64 -37.92 25.43
N ASN A 523 -6.78 -37.21 25.53
CA ASN A 523 -7.91 -37.44 24.66
C ASN A 523 -7.54 -37.18 23.19
N VAL A 524 -6.84 -36.08 22.91
CA VAL A 524 -6.39 -35.74 21.55
C VAL A 524 -5.39 -36.75 21.03
N LYS A 525 -4.44 -37.21 21.84
CA LYS A 525 -3.51 -38.29 21.46
C LYS A 525 -4.26 -39.56 21.05
N GLN A 526 -5.28 -39.94 21.83
CA GLN A 526 -6.08 -41.12 21.54
C GLN A 526 -6.83 -40.99 20.19
N ILE A 527 -7.42 -39.82 19.92
CA ILE A 527 -8.11 -39.60 18.67
C ILE A 527 -7.13 -39.59 17.49
N LEU A 528 -6.03 -38.84 17.59
CA LEU A 528 -5.02 -38.72 16.53
C LEU A 528 -4.19 -39.97 16.31
N SER A 529 -4.15 -40.90 17.27
CA SER A 529 -3.48 -42.20 17.07
C SER A 529 -4.12 -43.07 15.96
N LYS A 530 -5.41 -42.79 15.64
CA LYS A 530 -6.17 -43.46 14.58
C LYS A 530 -6.14 -42.69 13.25
N ALA A 531 -5.61 -41.48 13.24
CA ALA A 531 -5.55 -40.60 12.09
C ALA A 531 -4.30 -40.89 11.22
N ASP A 532 -4.43 -40.68 9.90
CA ASP A 532 -3.30 -40.76 8.99
C ASP A 532 -2.44 -39.47 9.03
N ASP A 533 -1.31 -39.45 8.29
CA ASP A 533 -0.40 -38.30 8.28
C ASP A 533 -1.02 -37.05 7.65
N GLY A 534 -1.92 -37.21 6.67
CA GLY A 534 -2.64 -36.11 6.04
C GLY A 534 -3.65 -35.46 7.00
N GLU A 535 -4.38 -36.29 7.74
CA GLU A 535 -5.31 -35.84 8.78
C GLU A 535 -4.58 -35.09 9.91
N LYS A 536 -3.46 -35.67 10.40
CA LYS A 536 -2.60 -35.00 11.39
C LYS A 536 -2.08 -33.65 10.90
N ALA A 537 -1.66 -33.56 9.63
CA ALA A 537 -1.21 -32.29 9.06
C ALA A 537 -2.33 -31.22 9.03
N ILE A 538 -3.57 -31.61 8.72
CA ILE A 538 -4.73 -30.72 8.78
C ILE A 538 -4.94 -30.24 10.21
N TYR A 539 -4.93 -31.11 11.20
CA TYR A 539 -5.10 -30.75 12.61
C TYR A 539 -4.01 -29.79 13.09
N TRP A 540 -2.73 -30.14 12.92
CA TRP A 540 -1.62 -29.35 13.46
C TRP A 540 -1.37 -28.01 12.76
N THR A 541 -1.86 -27.82 11.55
CA THR A 541 -1.80 -26.51 10.86
C THR A 541 -2.93 -25.56 11.25
N ARG A 542 -4.01 -26.06 11.89
CA ARG A 542 -5.21 -25.27 12.13
C ARG A 542 -5.60 -25.10 13.61
N GLN A 543 -5.46 -26.15 14.43
CA GLN A 543 -6.12 -26.25 15.74
C GLN A 543 -5.18 -26.37 16.96
N SER A 544 -3.91 -26.28 16.79
CA SER A 544 -2.91 -26.50 17.85
C SER A 544 -2.99 -25.57 19.09
N ASN A 545 -3.90 -24.60 19.10
CA ASN A 545 -3.93 -23.52 20.10
C ASN A 545 -4.77 -23.80 21.34
N GLY A 546 -5.62 -24.83 21.35
CA GLY A 546 -6.55 -25.18 22.43
C GLY A 546 -5.96 -26.05 23.56
N LEU A 547 -4.91 -26.81 23.27
CA LEU A 547 -4.37 -27.80 24.19
C LEU A 547 -3.82 -27.23 25.48
N LYS A 548 -4.05 -27.93 26.59
CA LYS A 548 -3.63 -27.56 27.94
C LYS A 548 -2.76 -28.68 28.54
N PRO A 549 -1.48 -28.76 28.16
CA PRO A 549 -0.56 -29.80 28.70
C PRO A 549 -0.33 -29.60 30.19
N MET A 550 -0.19 -30.68 30.91
CA MET A 550 -0.05 -30.73 32.37
C MET A 550 1.39 -31.06 32.81
N ASN A 551 2.24 -31.56 31.94
CA ASN A 551 3.62 -31.98 32.23
C ASN A 551 4.53 -31.81 31.02
N GLU A 552 5.85 -31.91 31.24
CA GLU A 552 6.88 -31.66 30.22
C GLU A 552 6.83 -32.74 29.08
N GLU A 553 6.37 -33.92 29.33
CA GLU A 553 6.21 -34.96 28.30
C GLU A 553 5.12 -34.57 27.29
N GLU A 554 4.01 -34.00 27.76
CA GLU A 554 2.92 -33.53 26.91
C GLU A 554 3.33 -32.32 26.10
N TYR A 555 4.06 -31.37 26.70
CA TYR A 555 4.64 -30.22 25.95
C TYR A 555 5.59 -30.73 24.84
N CYS A 556 6.44 -31.66 25.16
CA CYS A 556 7.39 -32.25 24.21
C CYS A 556 6.66 -32.96 23.07
N TRP A 557 5.62 -33.74 23.40
CA TRP A 557 4.78 -34.41 22.39
C TRP A 557 4.12 -33.40 21.44
N ILE A 558 3.45 -32.40 21.96
CA ILE A 558 2.79 -31.36 21.14
C ILE A 558 3.79 -30.69 20.20
N LEU A 559 4.95 -30.26 20.70
CA LEU A 559 5.97 -29.60 19.89
C LEU A 559 6.56 -30.54 18.82
N ASN A 560 6.73 -31.81 19.09
CA ASN A 560 7.23 -32.81 18.13
C ASN A 560 6.20 -33.07 17.02
N GLU A 561 4.94 -33.29 17.38
CA GLU A 561 3.87 -33.52 16.43
C GLU A 561 3.67 -32.29 15.53
N CYS A 562 3.65 -31.10 16.12
CA CYS A 562 3.55 -29.86 15.35
C CYS A 562 4.77 -29.62 14.44
N CYS A 563 5.97 -30.00 14.88
CA CYS A 563 7.16 -30.00 14.03
C CYS A 563 7.04 -30.96 12.84
N SER A 564 6.47 -32.13 13.04
CA SER A 564 6.35 -33.17 12.03
C SER A 564 5.26 -32.85 11.01
N TYR A 565 4.10 -32.44 11.48
CA TYR A 565 2.88 -32.30 10.68
C TYR A 565 2.40 -30.85 10.48
N GLY A 566 2.69 -29.97 11.43
CA GLY A 566 2.28 -28.54 11.38
C GLY A 566 3.08 -27.70 10.40
N ASP A 567 2.76 -26.43 10.32
CA ASP A 567 3.56 -25.42 9.61
C ASP A 567 4.41 -24.58 10.58
N LEU A 568 5.24 -23.68 10.04
CA LEU A 568 6.11 -22.82 10.84
C LEU A 568 5.33 -21.86 11.74
N ASP A 569 4.20 -21.33 11.23
CA ASP A 569 3.37 -20.39 11.97
C ASP A 569 2.75 -21.06 13.21
N SER A 570 2.19 -22.25 13.05
CA SER A 570 1.63 -23.04 14.15
C SER A 570 2.69 -23.45 15.16
N TYR A 571 3.87 -23.85 14.70
CA TYR A 571 4.98 -24.23 15.57
C TYR A 571 5.47 -23.04 16.43
N ILE A 572 5.68 -21.89 15.84
CA ILE A 572 6.10 -20.68 16.56
C ILE A 572 5.03 -20.26 17.59
N LEU A 573 3.76 -20.32 17.21
CA LEU A 573 2.66 -19.96 18.10
C LEU A 573 2.60 -20.87 19.33
N ILE A 574 2.75 -22.17 19.13
CA ILE A 574 2.78 -23.14 20.24
C ILE A 574 4.03 -22.91 21.12
N LEU A 575 5.19 -22.73 20.51
CA LEU A 575 6.41 -22.47 21.26
C LEU A 575 6.31 -21.15 22.06
N TYR A 576 5.68 -20.13 21.49
CA TYR A 576 5.38 -18.87 22.20
C TYR A 576 4.46 -19.10 23.40
N LYS A 577 3.41 -19.90 23.23
CA LYS A 577 2.43 -20.20 24.28
C LYS A 577 3.11 -20.90 25.47
N PHE A 578 4.06 -21.78 25.20
CA PHE A 578 4.69 -22.63 26.20
C PHE A 578 6.06 -22.12 26.70
N LYS A 579 6.57 -21.03 26.18
CA LYS A 579 7.95 -20.52 26.45
C LYS A 579 8.29 -20.29 27.93
N ASP A 580 7.30 -20.09 28.79
CA ASP A 580 7.47 -19.86 30.22
C ASP A 580 7.16 -21.10 31.08
N ASP A 581 6.51 -22.12 30.48
CA ASP A 581 6.04 -23.33 31.17
C ASP A 581 7.03 -24.51 31.06
N ILE A 582 7.90 -24.49 30.04
CA ILE A 582 8.89 -25.53 29.78
C ILE A 582 10.28 -25.18 30.30
N SER A 583 11.12 -26.19 30.53
CA SER A 583 12.51 -25.98 30.96
C SER A 583 13.29 -25.13 29.92
N LYS A 584 14.29 -24.40 30.39
CA LYS A 584 15.11 -23.56 29.50
C LYS A 584 15.86 -24.39 28.44
N GLU A 585 16.27 -25.62 28.81
CA GLU A 585 16.95 -26.58 27.92
C GLU A 585 16.00 -27.02 26.82
N LEU A 586 14.78 -27.42 27.15
CA LEU A 586 13.75 -27.82 26.18
C LEU A 586 13.37 -26.62 25.25
N LEU A 587 13.21 -25.44 25.83
CA LEU A 587 12.92 -24.24 25.04
C LEU A 587 14.02 -23.93 24.01
N TYR A 588 15.27 -24.03 24.41
CA TYR A 588 16.43 -23.85 23.53
C TYR A 588 16.45 -24.87 22.39
N ASP A 589 16.35 -26.18 22.74
CA ASP A 589 16.37 -27.25 21.73
C ASP A 589 15.24 -27.08 20.72
N LYS A 590 14.02 -26.74 21.19
CA LYS A 590 12.86 -26.52 20.31
C LYS A 590 12.96 -25.20 19.53
N PHE A 591 13.58 -24.18 20.04
CA PHE A 591 13.86 -22.95 19.30
C PHE A 591 14.82 -23.19 18.12
N LEU A 592 15.87 -23.98 18.29
CA LEU A 592 16.80 -24.32 17.21
C LEU A 592 16.14 -25.12 16.06
N VAL A 593 15.07 -25.85 16.34
CA VAL A 593 14.31 -26.56 15.30
C VAL A 593 13.77 -25.59 14.24
N ILE A 594 13.45 -24.35 14.61
CA ILE A 594 12.95 -23.32 13.68
C ILE A 594 13.94 -23.11 12.51
N PHE A 595 15.25 -23.17 12.76
CA PHE A 595 16.26 -23.04 11.70
C PHE A 595 16.22 -24.23 10.73
N LYS A 596 15.96 -25.44 11.22
CA LYS A 596 15.92 -26.67 10.42
C LYS A 596 14.64 -26.82 9.60
N LEU A 597 13.55 -26.16 10.01
CA LEU A 597 12.28 -26.20 9.28
C LEU A 597 12.41 -25.37 8.00
N ASN A 598 12.49 -26.01 6.84
CA ASN A 598 12.56 -25.32 5.54
C ASN A 598 11.16 -24.83 5.08
N ARG A 599 10.56 -23.94 5.86
CA ARG A 599 9.21 -23.39 5.66
C ARG A 599 9.23 -21.89 5.85
N THR A 600 8.36 -21.16 5.15
CA THR A 600 8.23 -19.69 5.24
C THR A 600 7.09 -19.30 6.15
N LEU A 601 7.20 -18.14 6.81
CA LEU A 601 6.09 -17.54 7.54
C LEU A 601 5.00 -17.13 6.56
N LYS A 602 3.76 -17.48 6.87
CA LYS A 602 2.57 -17.12 6.09
C LYS A 602 1.82 -15.93 6.68
N ASN A 603 2.02 -15.67 8.00
CA ASN A 603 1.27 -14.67 8.74
C ASN A 603 2.21 -13.70 9.46
N GLU A 604 2.05 -12.39 9.19
CA GLU A 604 2.83 -11.34 9.85
C GLU A 604 2.64 -11.33 11.38
N ARG A 605 1.47 -11.72 11.88
CA ARG A 605 1.19 -11.82 13.32
C ARG A 605 2.11 -12.83 14.01
N THR A 606 2.53 -13.88 13.32
CA THR A 606 3.45 -14.89 13.86
C THR A 606 4.83 -14.31 14.16
N LEU A 607 5.24 -13.28 13.43
CA LEU A 607 6.50 -12.58 13.71
C LEU A 607 6.52 -11.97 15.12
N TYR A 608 5.39 -11.42 15.58
CA TYR A 608 5.28 -10.93 16.95
C TYR A 608 5.55 -12.04 17.98
N PHE A 609 4.98 -13.21 17.77
CA PHE A 609 5.18 -14.36 18.67
C PHE A 609 6.62 -14.84 18.62
N PHE A 610 7.21 -14.93 17.44
CA PHE A 610 8.63 -15.25 17.28
C PHE A 610 9.54 -14.31 18.07
N LYS A 611 9.31 -12.99 17.94
CA LYS A 611 10.08 -11.97 18.68
C LYS A 611 10.04 -12.18 20.20
N LYS A 612 8.88 -12.57 20.74
CA LYS A 612 8.72 -12.85 22.18
C LYS A 612 9.48 -14.10 22.62
N VAL A 613 9.51 -15.15 21.79
CA VAL A 613 10.31 -16.36 22.05
C VAL A 613 11.79 -16.02 21.96
N LEU A 614 12.21 -15.28 20.95
CA LEU A 614 13.60 -14.87 20.76
C LEU A 614 14.11 -14.02 21.94
N ASP A 615 13.36 -13.01 22.37
CA ASP A 615 13.71 -12.17 23.53
C ASP A 615 13.93 -13.03 24.81
N ARG A 616 13.06 -14.03 25.00
CA ARG A 616 13.21 -14.96 26.13
C ARG A 616 14.48 -15.79 26.03
N ILE A 617 14.78 -16.36 24.88
CA ILE A 617 15.98 -17.18 24.61
C ILE A 617 17.25 -16.33 24.74
N GLN A 618 17.30 -15.15 24.16
CA GLN A 618 18.44 -14.23 24.28
C GLN A 618 18.76 -13.89 25.72
N LYS A 619 17.73 -13.65 26.56
CA LYS A 619 17.92 -13.39 28.01
C LYS A 619 18.44 -14.59 28.76
N LEU A 620 17.95 -15.80 28.45
CA LEU A 620 18.36 -17.03 29.14
C LEU A 620 19.81 -17.41 28.86
N TYR A 621 20.31 -17.13 27.65
CA TYR A 621 21.63 -17.57 27.20
C TYR A 621 22.60 -16.44 26.89
N LYS A 622 22.38 -15.26 27.48
CA LYS A 622 23.16 -14.04 27.23
C LYS A 622 24.66 -14.22 27.35
N ASP A 623 25.12 -15.07 28.32
CA ASP A 623 26.50 -15.26 28.67
C ASP A 623 27.08 -16.61 28.20
N ASP A 624 26.30 -17.41 27.43
CA ASP A 624 26.74 -18.71 26.91
C ASP A 624 27.15 -18.57 25.44
N GLU A 625 28.45 -18.45 25.19
CA GLU A 625 29.01 -18.20 23.86
C GLU A 625 28.63 -19.25 22.81
N ASN A 626 28.59 -20.51 23.20
CA ASN A 626 28.26 -21.58 22.26
C ASN A 626 26.80 -21.50 21.84
N LYS A 627 25.90 -21.23 22.78
CA LYS A 627 24.46 -21.16 22.51
C LYS A 627 24.04 -19.91 21.76
N TRP A 628 24.63 -18.74 22.04
CA TRP A 628 24.26 -17.55 21.27
C TRP A 628 24.73 -17.64 19.81
N LYS A 629 25.81 -18.37 19.50
CA LYS A 629 26.20 -18.64 18.10
C LYS A 629 25.14 -19.44 17.35
N ASP A 630 24.56 -20.46 17.98
CA ASP A 630 23.47 -21.23 17.37
C ASP A 630 22.21 -20.38 17.20
N ILE A 631 21.87 -19.52 18.17
CA ILE A 631 20.74 -18.60 18.09
C ILE A 631 20.92 -17.62 16.93
N ALA A 632 22.14 -17.16 16.66
CA ALA A 632 22.46 -16.25 15.57
C ALA A 632 22.04 -16.79 14.19
N TRP A 633 22.13 -18.10 13.97
CA TRP A 633 21.64 -18.72 12.73
C TRP A 633 20.12 -18.63 12.59
N VAL A 634 19.38 -18.74 13.69
CA VAL A 634 17.92 -18.55 13.68
C VAL A 634 17.59 -17.10 13.42
N GLU A 635 18.28 -16.15 14.07
CA GLU A 635 18.12 -14.70 13.85
C GLU A 635 18.40 -14.33 12.39
N LEU A 636 19.44 -14.90 11.78
CA LEU A 636 19.81 -14.64 10.39
C LEU A 636 18.67 -14.99 9.43
N ARG A 637 17.93 -16.04 9.70
CA ARG A 637 16.78 -16.45 8.89
C ARG A 637 15.66 -15.40 8.87
N PHE A 638 15.48 -14.66 9.96
CA PHE A 638 14.40 -13.68 10.11
C PHE A 638 14.84 -12.22 9.94
N ILE A 639 16.07 -11.98 9.52
CA ILE A 639 16.65 -10.64 9.41
C ILE A 639 15.84 -9.67 8.53
N ASN A 640 15.14 -10.17 7.50
CA ASN A 640 14.29 -9.35 6.63
C ASN A 640 12.99 -8.91 7.29
N ASN A 641 12.58 -9.58 8.36
CA ASN A 641 11.32 -9.38 9.05
C ASN A 641 11.50 -8.67 10.41
N MET A 642 12.75 -8.41 10.84
CA MET A 642 13.05 -7.87 12.16
C MET A 642 13.90 -6.60 12.07
N ASP A 643 13.83 -5.78 13.12
CA ASP A 643 14.73 -4.64 13.26
C ASP A 643 16.14 -5.17 13.64
N TRP A 644 17.17 -4.57 13.06
CA TRP A 644 18.57 -4.89 13.36
C TRP A 644 18.85 -4.89 14.87
N LYS A 645 18.25 -3.95 15.61
CA LYS A 645 18.44 -3.81 17.08
C LYS A 645 17.92 -5.01 17.88
N GLU A 646 17.05 -5.84 17.31
CA GLU A 646 16.46 -7.01 17.98
C GLU A 646 17.33 -8.28 17.81
N LEU A 647 18.30 -8.27 16.89
CA LEU A 647 19.12 -9.42 16.49
C LEU A 647 20.44 -9.46 17.26
N LEU A 648 20.38 -9.56 18.59
CA LEU A 648 21.52 -9.41 19.49
C LEU A 648 22.60 -10.48 19.31
N CYS A 649 22.20 -11.73 19.12
CA CYS A 649 23.15 -12.83 18.95
C CYS A 649 23.84 -12.75 17.59
N LEU A 650 23.11 -12.37 16.53
CA LEU A 650 23.66 -12.20 15.20
C LEU A 650 24.66 -11.03 15.14
N GLN A 651 24.38 -9.92 15.83
CA GLN A 651 25.33 -8.81 15.93
C GLN A 651 26.65 -9.26 16.58
N LYS A 652 26.56 -10.02 17.67
CA LYS A 652 27.75 -10.56 18.32
C LYS A 652 28.50 -11.54 17.41
N ALA A 653 27.77 -12.43 16.73
CA ALA A 653 28.33 -13.41 15.81
C ALA A 653 29.09 -12.76 14.65
N LEU A 654 28.50 -11.77 14.00
CA LEU A 654 29.13 -11.05 12.89
C LEU A 654 30.40 -10.33 13.28
N LYS A 655 30.44 -9.73 14.49
CA LYS A 655 31.62 -9.05 15.01
C LYS A 655 32.77 -9.99 15.34
N SER A 656 32.48 -11.18 15.86
CA SER A 656 33.50 -12.12 16.33
C SER A 656 33.90 -13.19 15.32
N ALA A 657 33.02 -13.53 14.36
CA ALA A 657 33.18 -14.69 13.51
C ALA A 657 32.87 -14.34 12.04
N PRO A 658 33.90 -14.25 11.18
CA PRO A 658 33.75 -13.80 9.79
C PRO A 658 32.90 -14.71 8.92
N GLU A 659 32.74 -16.00 9.28
CA GLU A 659 32.00 -17.00 8.53
C GLU A 659 30.53 -16.67 8.34
N TYR A 660 29.89 -15.98 9.29
CA TYR A 660 28.49 -15.56 9.16
C TYR A 660 28.29 -14.54 8.04
N TYR A 661 29.18 -13.55 7.97
CA TYR A 661 29.09 -12.56 6.92
C TYR A 661 29.57 -13.10 5.56
N ALA A 662 30.63 -13.87 5.58
CA ALA A 662 31.14 -14.56 4.40
C ALA A 662 30.11 -15.48 3.76
N TYR A 663 29.32 -16.21 4.56
CA TYR A 663 28.20 -17.01 4.07
C TYR A 663 27.21 -16.18 3.25
N LEU A 664 26.78 -15.03 3.74
CA LEU A 664 25.85 -14.14 3.04
C LEU A 664 26.44 -13.62 1.73
N VAL A 665 27.69 -13.18 1.77
CA VAL A 665 28.41 -12.70 0.59
C VAL A 665 28.57 -13.78 -0.46
N CYS A 666 28.93 -15.00 -0.06
CA CYS A 666 29.06 -16.15 -0.96
C CYS A 666 27.72 -16.53 -1.60
N MET A 667 26.64 -16.55 -0.83
CA MET A 667 25.29 -16.87 -1.32
C MET A 667 24.80 -15.80 -2.32
N PHE A 668 24.99 -14.51 -2.03
CA PHE A 668 24.65 -13.44 -2.96
C PHE A 668 25.38 -13.57 -4.30
N ASN A 669 26.65 -13.97 -4.28
CA ASN A 669 27.49 -14.05 -5.46
C ASN A 669 27.49 -15.42 -6.16
N LYS A 670 26.71 -16.39 -5.68
CA LYS A 670 26.64 -17.71 -6.27
C LYS A 670 26.16 -17.66 -7.72
N PRO A 671 26.93 -18.24 -8.67
CA PRO A 671 26.54 -18.26 -10.08
C PRO A 671 25.24 -19.07 -10.25
N ASN A 672 24.36 -18.64 -11.14
CA ASN A 672 23.08 -19.30 -11.45
C ASN A 672 22.07 -19.41 -10.29
N GLU A 673 22.24 -18.64 -9.22
CA GLU A 673 21.23 -18.59 -8.14
C GLU A 673 19.96 -17.91 -8.63
N ASN A 674 18.81 -18.31 -8.09
CA ASN A 674 17.50 -17.72 -8.36
C ASN A 674 17.53 -16.17 -8.11
N PRO A 675 17.07 -15.34 -9.07
CA PRO A 675 17.05 -13.89 -8.92
C PRO A 675 16.36 -13.39 -7.64
N GLU A 676 15.29 -14.03 -7.20
CA GLU A 676 14.58 -13.71 -5.96
C GLU A 676 15.44 -13.97 -4.71
N LEU A 677 16.19 -15.08 -4.69
CA LEU A 677 17.14 -15.38 -3.62
C LEU A 677 18.30 -14.39 -3.60
N LYS A 678 18.84 -13.99 -4.76
CA LYS A 678 19.86 -12.93 -4.85
C LYS A 678 19.36 -11.61 -4.30
N LYS A 679 18.12 -11.23 -4.64
CA LYS A 679 17.49 -10.02 -4.13
C LYS A 679 17.30 -10.07 -2.62
N MET A 680 16.93 -11.23 -2.09
CA MET A 680 16.84 -11.46 -0.65
C MET A 680 18.20 -11.30 0.04
N TYR A 681 19.27 -11.95 -0.43
CA TYR A 681 20.61 -11.82 0.15
C TYR A 681 21.15 -10.39 0.05
N TYR A 682 20.89 -9.68 -1.04
CA TYR A 682 21.24 -8.27 -1.18
C TYR A 682 20.52 -7.40 -0.14
N SER A 683 19.22 -7.63 0.06
CA SER A 683 18.44 -6.95 1.09
C SER A 683 18.98 -7.21 2.50
N ILE A 684 19.41 -8.46 2.76
CA ILE A 684 20.01 -8.85 4.05
C ILE A 684 21.34 -8.11 4.27
N ILE A 685 22.24 -8.16 3.31
CA ILE A 685 23.55 -7.51 3.38
C ILE A 685 23.42 -6.01 3.66
N ASN A 686 22.47 -5.35 3.02
CA ASN A 686 22.22 -3.92 3.20
C ASN A 686 21.63 -3.55 4.58
N LYS A 687 21.05 -4.51 5.29
CA LYS A 687 20.53 -4.30 6.65
C LYS A 687 21.56 -4.55 7.74
N ILE A 688 22.68 -5.17 7.41
CA ILE A 688 23.72 -5.54 8.37
C ILE A 688 24.69 -4.37 8.56
N HIS A 689 24.72 -3.83 9.78
CA HIS A 689 25.50 -2.68 10.16
C HIS A 689 26.41 -3.03 11.35
N PHE A 690 27.69 -3.33 11.12
CA PHE A 690 28.65 -3.67 12.16
C PHE A 690 30.09 -3.32 11.76
N CYS A 691 30.95 -3.12 12.73
CA CYS A 691 32.39 -3.09 12.56
C CYS A 691 32.98 -4.45 12.98
N PRO A 692 33.83 -5.08 12.15
CA PRO A 692 34.50 -6.32 12.52
C PRO A 692 35.33 -6.17 13.80
N ALA A 693 35.34 -7.21 14.62
CA ALA A 693 36.08 -7.30 15.88
C ALA A 693 35.74 -6.23 16.95
N GLU A 694 34.63 -5.48 16.77
CA GLU A 694 34.17 -4.48 17.74
C GLU A 694 33.56 -5.20 18.96
N LYS A 695 34.04 -4.83 20.16
CA LYS A 695 33.51 -5.27 21.46
C LYS A 695 33.31 -4.04 22.36
N ASP A 696 32.09 -3.83 22.79
CA ASP A 696 31.73 -2.73 23.70
C ASP A 696 32.23 -1.34 23.26
N GLY A 697 32.18 -1.08 21.95
CA GLY A 697 32.62 0.19 21.36
C GLY A 697 34.14 0.31 21.12
N ILE A 698 34.90 -0.74 21.35
CA ILE A 698 36.35 -0.77 21.15
C ILE A 698 36.69 -1.80 20.07
N VAL A 699 37.63 -1.48 19.22
CA VAL A 699 38.20 -2.39 18.23
C VAL A 699 39.69 -2.59 18.52
N ASP A 700 40.06 -3.85 18.82
CA ASP A 700 41.46 -4.24 18.94
C ASP A 700 42.06 -4.48 17.55
N TYR A 701 43.22 -3.92 17.27
CA TYR A 701 43.89 -4.03 15.99
C TYR A 701 44.25 -5.48 15.61
N VAL A 702 44.71 -6.27 16.56
CA VAL A 702 45.11 -7.66 16.31
C VAL A 702 43.89 -8.55 16.04
N GLU A 703 42.82 -8.36 16.82
CA GLU A 703 41.57 -9.07 16.60
C GLU A 703 40.93 -8.67 15.25
N LEU A 704 40.95 -7.38 14.89
CA LEU A 704 40.50 -6.89 13.59
C LEU A 704 41.30 -7.55 12.45
N ARG A 705 42.62 -7.56 12.53
CA ARG A 705 43.47 -8.21 11.53
C ARG A 705 43.16 -9.70 11.38
N ASN A 706 43.04 -10.43 12.47
CA ASN A 706 42.68 -11.84 12.43
C ASN A 706 41.34 -12.08 11.77
N TRP A 707 40.33 -11.25 12.10
CA TRP A 707 39.02 -11.33 11.48
C TRP A 707 39.10 -11.09 9.95
N LEU A 708 39.83 -10.06 9.54
CA LEU A 708 39.99 -9.68 8.13
C LEU A 708 40.75 -10.73 7.32
N GLU A 709 41.78 -11.35 7.87
CA GLU A 709 42.55 -12.42 7.24
C GLU A 709 41.68 -13.69 7.08
N ALA A 710 40.92 -14.06 8.09
CA ALA A 710 40.01 -15.19 8.03
C ALA A 710 38.88 -14.92 6.98
N PHE A 711 38.30 -13.72 6.98
CA PHE A 711 37.30 -13.33 6.00
C PHE A 711 37.84 -13.39 4.56
N ARG A 712 39.04 -12.85 4.35
CA ARG A 712 39.73 -12.88 3.05
C ARG A 712 39.98 -14.30 2.58
N SER A 713 40.40 -15.19 3.49
CA SER A 713 40.63 -16.61 3.17
C SER A 713 39.36 -17.31 2.68
N ILE A 714 38.25 -17.09 3.36
CA ILE A 714 36.94 -17.65 2.96
C ILE A 714 36.52 -17.11 1.58
N LEU A 715 36.68 -15.81 1.34
CA LEU A 715 36.36 -15.23 0.04
C LEU A 715 37.24 -15.80 -1.09
N LYS A 716 38.52 -16.01 -0.82
CA LYS A 716 39.48 -16.61 -1.76
C LYS A 716 39.09 -18.05 -2.13
N GLU A 717 38.73 -18.87 -1.15
CA GLU A 717 38.23 -20.24 -1.36
C GLU A 717 36.96 -20.27 -2.25
N ASN A 718 36.17 -19.20 -2.21
CA ASN A 718 34.93 -19.05 -3.00
C ASN A 718 35.11 -18.23 -4.29
N ASN A 719 36.35 -17.90 -4.71
CA ASN A 719 36.69 -17.10 -5.89
C ASN A 719 36.11 -15.65 -5.86
N LEU A 720 36.00 -15.05 -4.68
CA LEU A 720 35.45 -13.72 -4.46
C LEU A 720 36.47 -12.73 -3.87
N GLU A 721 37.77 -13.06 -3.88
CA GLU A 721 38.84 -12.22 -3.31
C GLU A 721 38.86 -10.81 -3.93
N ASN A 722 38.49 -10.70 -5.20
CA ASN A 722 38.39 -9.41 -5.89
C ASN A 722 37.34 -8.45 -5.31
N LYS A 723 36.43 -8.91 -4.47
CA LYS A 723 35.43 -8.07 -3.79
C LYS A 723 35.83 -7.69 -2.37
N TYR A 724 36.95 -8.19 -1.88
CA TYR A 724 37.37 -8.03 -0.50
C TYR A 724 37.44 -6.57 -0.08
N PHE A 725 38.14 -5.72 -0.81
CA PHE A 725 38.34 -4.31 -0.45
C PHE A 725 37.05 -3.50 -0.49
N SER A 726 36.21 -3.74 -1.50
CA SER A 726 34.93 -3.04 -1.58
C SER A 726 33.98 -3.41 -0.44
N ILE A 727 34.02 -4.65 0.02
CA ILE A 727 33.18 -5.10 1.14
C ILE A 727 33.67 -4.51 2.47
N ILE A 728 34.98 -4.65 2.78
CA ILE A 728 35.49 -4.16 4.07
C ILE A 728 35.45 -2.64 4.16
N GLY A 729 35.62 -1.91 3.05
CA GLY A 729 35.44 -0.46 3.00
C GLY A 729 34.02 -0.04 3.45
N GLY A 730 33.01 -0.79 3.04
CA GLY A 730 31.62 -0.57 3.51
C GLY A 730 31.46 -0.87 5.01
N LEU A 731 32.03 -1.97 5.51
CA LEU A 731 31.93 -2.34 6.94
C LEU A 731 32.63 -1.31 7.84
N PHE A 732 33.74 -0.74 7.41
CA PHE A 732 34.50 0.24 8.19
C PHE A 732 33.78 1.55 8.44
N THR A 733 32.76 1.87 7.64
CA THR A 733 31.90 3.02 7.90
C THR A 733 31.07 2.88 9.19
N TYR A 734 30.98 1.66 9.76
CA TYR A 734 30.32 1.38 11.04
C TYR A 734 31.30 1.24 12.22
N SER A 735 32.53 1.68 12.02
CA SER A 735 33.54 1.75 13.09
C SER A 735 33.08 2.64 14.24
N PRO A 736 33.45 2.37 15.50
CA PRO A 736 33.31 3.32 16.58
C PRO A 736 34.22 4.56 16.35
N LEU A 737 33.99 5.60 17.14
CA LEU A 737 34.86 6.79 17.18
C LEU A 737 36.23 6.43 17.69
N GLY A 738 37.26 7.08 17.19
CA GLY A 738 38.59 7.06 17.77
C GLY A 738 38.66 7.81 19.13
N SER A 739 39.75 7.68 19.83
CA SER A 739 40.03 8.40 21.08
C SER A 739 40.05 9.93 20.91
N ASP A 740 40.26 10.37 19.68
CA ASP A 740 40.24 11.77 19.23
C ASP A 740 38.83 12.26 18.85
N GLY A 741 37.83 11.43 19.00
CA GLY A 741 36.43 11.74 18.62
C GLY A 741 36.15 11.73 17.13
N VAL A 742 37.06 11.29 16.27
CA VAL A 742 36.89 11.20 14.81
C VAL A 742 36.73 9.73 14.39
N MET A 743 35.82 9.45 13.48
CA MET A 743 35.67 8.12 12.81
C MET A 743 36.72 7.98 11.71
N PRO A 744 37.04 6.74 11.30
CA PRO A 744 36.89 5.51 12.07
C PRO A 744 37.88 5.44 13.24
N CYS A 745 37.75 4.47 14.15
CA CYS A 745 38.69 4.28 15.24
C CYS A 745 40.11 3.96 14.73
N GLU A 746 41.11 4.12 15.57
CA GLU A 746 42.54 4.00 15.22
C GLU A 746 42.88 2.64 14.59
N ALA A 747 42.32 1.54 15.11
CA ALA A 747 42.55 0.20 14.55
C ALA A 747 42.14 0.11 13.08
N VAL A 748 40.99 0.70 12.71
CA VAL A 748 40.51 0.72 11.32
C VAL A 748 41.37 1.67 10.48
N ARG A 749 41.79 2.82 11.01
CA ARG A 749 42.71 3.75 10.31
C ARG A 749 44.01 3.05 9.96
N TYR A 750 44.63 2.33 10.92
CA TYR A 750 45.85 1.57 10.65
C TYR A 750 45.67 0.58 9.50
N VAL A 751 44.53 -0.11 9.42
CA VAL A 751 44.26 -1.03 8.32
C VAL A 751 44.10 -0.28 7.00
N ILE A 752 43.43 0.88 6.96
CA ILE A 752 43.27 1.71 5.76
C ILE A 752 44.66 2.18 5.26
N GLU A 753 45.50 2.65 6.17
CA GLU A 753 46.87 3.11 5.85
C GLU A 753 47.75 1.95 5.36
N GLU A 754 47.61 0.74 5.93
CA GLU A 754 48.39 -0.42 5.55
C GLU A 754 48.01 -0.97 4.16
N TYR A 755 46.73 -1.00 3.81
CA TYR A 755 46.30 -1.59 2.57
C TYR A 755 46.49 -0.70 1.35
N HIS A 756 46.57 0.61 1.48
CA HIS A 756 46.75 1.60 0.39
C HIS A 756 45.78 1.38 -0.82
N SER A 757 44.59 0.86 -0.56
CA SER A 757 43.65 0.44 -1.60
C SER A 757 42.67 1.55 -1.96
N ASP A 758 42.69 1.98 -3.23
CA ASP A 758 41.70 2.91 -3.78
C ASP A 758 40.28 2.34 -3.75
N GLU A 759 40.14 1.02 -3.99
CA GLU A 759 38.85 0.35 -3.96
C GLU A 759 38.23 0.38 -2.56
N LEU A 760 39.05 0.18 -1.50
CA LEU A 760 38.61 0.27 -0.11
C LEU A 760 38.16 1.71 0.21
N ARG A 761 38.93 2.72 -0.17
CA ARG A 761 38.63 4.13 0.08
C ARG A 761 37.36 4.56 -0.63
N ASN A 762 37.21 4.22 -1.90
CA ASN A 762 36.00 4.51 -2.66
C ASN A 762 34.77 3.82 -2.07
N ALA A 763 34.88 2.57 -1.63
CA ALA A 763 33.78 1.86 -0.98
C ALA A 763 33.40 2.49 0.35
N TYR A 764 34.36 2.91 1.15
CA TYR A 764 34.10 3.66 2.37
C TYR A 764 33.35 4.96 2.07
N GLN A 765 33.84 5.77 1.14
CA GLN A 765 33.22 7.02 0.74
C GLN A 765 31.77 6.84 0.28
N ILE A 766 31.51 5.92 -0.63
CA ILE A 766 30.18 5.66 -1.16
C ILE A 766 29.21 5.22 -0.05
N ASN A 767 29.66 4.32 0.84
CA ASN A 767 28.80 3.84 1.92
C ASN A 767 28.55 4.92 2.98
N GLU A 768 29.52 5.78 3.27
CA GLU A 768 29.34 6.90 4.18
C GLU A 768 28.34 7.93 3.63
N LEU A 769 28.42 8.26 2.35
CA LEU A 769 27.45 9.15 1.69
C LEU A 769 26.03 8.56 1.71
N ASN A 770 25.89 7.25 1.50
CA ASN A 770 24.59 6.55 1.47
C ASN A 770 23.89 6.52 2.85
N LYS A 771 24.61 6.67 3.96
CA LYS A 771 24.03 6.69 5.32
C LYS A 771 23.09 7.86 5.54
N ARG A 772 23.23 8.94 4.80
CA ARG A 772 22.39 10.13 4.95
C ARG A 772 20.92 9.84 4.67
N GLY A 773 20.60 8.90 3.76
CA GLY A 773 19.23 8.56 3.40
C GLY A 773 18.46 9.72 2.76
N PHE A 774 17.13 9.73 2.94
CA PHE A 774 16.26 10.80 2.46
C PHE A 774 16.21 11.96 3.46
N TYR A 775 16.33 13.19 2.96
CA TYR A 775 16.28 14.40 3.77
C TYR A 775 15.49 15.50 3.07
N HIS A 776 14.97 16.43 3.86
CA HIS A 776 14.35 17.64 3.32
C HIS A 776 15.42 18.65 2.95
N SER A 777 15.38 19.18 1.74
CA SER A 777 16.29 20.22 1.28
C SER A 777 16.23 21.44 2.20
N SER A 778 17.42 21.96 2.55
CA SER A 778 17.62 23.17 3.35
C SER A 778 18.31 24.27 2.55
N ALA A 779 18.12 24.29 1.24
CA ALA A 779 18.80 25.21 0.33
C ALA A 779 20.34 25.10 0.42
N GLY A 780 20.85 23.88 0.54
CA GLY A 780 22.27 23.59 0.58
C GLY A 780 22.99 23.92 1.89
N LYS A 781 22.27 24.34 2.95
CA LYS A 781 22.88 24.69 4.24
C LYS A 781 23.42 23.45 4.96
N GLN A 782 22.64 22.36 5.00
CA GLN A 782 23.05 21.10 5.62
C GLN A 782 24.30 20.52 4.92
N GLU A 783 24.34 20.56 3.60
CA GLU A 783 25.46 20.10 2.78
C GLU A 783 26.70 20.94 3.05
N SER A 784 26.57 22.28 3.16
CA SER A 784 27.67 23.16 3.52
C SER A 784 28.23 22.88 4.91
N ASP A 785 27.36 22.57 5.88
CA ASP A 785 27.78 22.26 7.25
C ASP A 785 28.48 20.88 7.30
N LEU A 786 27.95 19.88 6.58
CA LEU A 786 28.59 18.56 6.44
C LEU A 786 29.95 18.66 5.75
N SER A 787 30.06 19.45 4.65
CA SER A 787 31.35 19.68 3.99
C SER A 787 32.40 20.17 4.96
N LYS A 788 32.07 21.20 5.77
CA LYS A 788 33.01 21.76 6.77
C LYS A 788 33.39 20.74 7.85
N GLN A 789 32.45 19.95 8.29
CA GLN A 789 32.68 18.92 9.30
C GLN A 789 33.64 17.84 8.79
N TYR A 790 33.41 17.33 7.56
CA TYR A 790 34.31 16.35 6.95
C TYR A 790 35.69 16.95 6.65
N GLU A 791 35.77 18.21 6.23
CA GLU A 791 37.06 18.92 6.05
C GLU A 791 37.83 19.04 7.35
N GLN A 792 37.19 19.39 8.46
CA GLN A 792 37.80 19.43 9.77
C GLN A 792 38.34 18.07 10.21
N ASN A 793 37.55 17.02 10.02
CA ASN A 793 37.99 15.65 10.33
C ASN A 793 39.17 15.22 9.46
N ALA A 794 39.18 15.59 8.16
CA ALA A 794 40.30 15.33 7.26
C ALA A 794 41.60 15.99 7.76
N PHE A 795 41.55 17.28 8.14
CA PHE A 795 42.72 17.98 8.71
C PHE A 795 43.19 17.36 10.01
N ALA A 796 42.30 16.91 10.88
CA ALA A 796 42.66 16.25 12.13
C ALA A 796 43.44 14.93 11.91
N LEU A 797 43.19 14.24 10.80
CA LEU A 797 43.80 12.95 10.47
C LEU A 797 45.01 13.04 9.53
N GLN A 798 45.20 14.15 8.84
CA GLN A 798 46.11 14.28 7.70
C GLN A 798 47.57 13.92 8.03
N GLU A 799 48.09 14.25 9.21
CA GLU A 799 49.46 13.98 9.55
C GLU A 799 49.72 12.51 9.91
N ALA A 800 48.74 11.87 10.63
CA ALA A 800 48.93 10.51 11.12
C ALA A 800 48.36 9.45 10.21
N TYR A 801 47.28 9.81 9.46
CA TYR A 801 46.49 8.88 8.64
C TYR A 801 46.10 9.51 7.29
N PRO A 802 47.09 9.75 6.41
CA PRO A 802 46.85 10.50 5.16
C PRO A 802 45.85 9.84 4.19
N HIS A 803 45.83 8.51 4.11
CA HIS A 803 44.85 7.81 3.23
C HIS A 803 43.41 7.87 3.79
N THR A 804 43.26 7.83 5.11
CA THR A 804 41.99 8.03 5.79
C THR A 804 41.51 9.47 5.63
N ALA A 805 42.43 10.45 5.80
CA ALA A 805 42.13 11.87 5.61
C ALA A 805 41.66 12.16 4.17
N GLN A 806 42.22 11.50 3.14
CA GLN A 806 41.82 11.67 1.77
C GLN A 806 40.36 11.28 1.56
N ILE A 807 39.87 10.23 2.21
CA ILE A 807 38.44 9.83 2.15
C ILE A 807 37.56 11.01 2.59
N TYR A 808 37.91 11.67 3.67
CA TYR A 808 37.13 12.79 4.20
C TYR A 808 37.25 14.06 3.38
N PHE A 809 38.37 14.31 2.72
CA PHE A 809 38.50 15.40 1.76
C PHE A 809 37.58 15.15 0.56
N ASP A 810 37.55 13.93 0.04
CA ASP A 810 36.69 13.55 -1.10
C ASP A 810 35.19 13.68 -0.74
N ILE A 811 34.79 13.29 0.49
CA ILE A 811 33.43 13.47 1.00
C ILE A 811 33.09 14.95 1.17
N SER A 812 34.01 15.75 1.72
CA SER A 812 33.84 17.21 1.87
C SER A 812 33.61 17.88 0.53
N ASP A 813 34.41 17.53 -0.49
CA ASP A 813 34.28 18.06 -1.84
C ASP A 813 32.94 17.65 -2.49
N TYR A 814 32.48 16.44 -2.23
CA TYR A 814 31.16 16.00 -2.69
C TYR A 814 30.06 16.89 -2.08
N TYR A 815 30.01 17.05 -0.76
CA TYR A 815 28.99 17.88 -0.10
C TYR A 815 29.10 19.37 -0.46
N LYS A 816 30.27 19.84 -0.78
CA LYS A 816 30.47 21.22 -1.26
C LYS A 816 29.81 21.44 -2.62
N LYS A 817 29.90 20.46 -3.51
CA LYS A 817 29.22 20.48 -4.81
C LYS A 817 27.69 20.39 -4.62
N GLU A 818 27.21 19.43 -3.82
CA GLU A 818 25.81 19.27 -3.47
C GLU A 818 25.21 20.56 -2.85
N SER A 819 25.92 21.19 -1.92
CA SER A 819 25.48 22.47 -1.32
C SER A 819 25.24 23.56 -2.35
N ILE A 820 26.10 23.65 -3.35
CA ILE A 820 25.95 24.61 -4.42
C ILE A 820 24.73 24.26 -5.30
N GLU A 821 24.51 22.98 -5.59
CA GLU A 821 23.39 22.51 -6.42
C GLU A 821 22.04 22.67 -5.71
N GLU A 822 21.95 22.31 -4.44
CA GLU A 822 20.74 22.48 -3.61
C GLU A 822 20.36 23.95 -3.41
N ARG A 823 21.38 24.81 -3.25
CA ARG A 823 21.14 26.27 -3.14
C ARG A 823 20.53 26.83 -4.42
N LYS A 824 21.01 26.34 -5.58
CA LYS A 824 20.46 26.74 -6.88
C LYS A 824 19.02 26.27 -7.04
N LEU A 825 18.73 25.02 -6.67
CA LEU A 825 17.37 24.47 -6.73
C LEU A 825 16.40 25.25 -5.83
N ALA A 826 16.84 25.66 -4.64
CA ALA A 826 16.02 26.45 -3.73
C ALA A 826 15.77 27.89 -4.23
N GLU A 827 16.74 28.50 -4.90
CA GLU A 827 16.59 29.84 -5.51
C GLU A 827 15.70 29.80 -6.76
N ASP A 828 15.57 28.65 -7.44
CA ASP A 828 14.67 28.46 -8.59
C ASP A 828 13.19 28.23 -8.19
N ILE A 829 12.91 27.97 -6.90
CA ILE A 829 11.55 27.76 -6.37
C ILE A 829 10.90 29.07 -5.85
N PHE A 830 11.68 30.09 -5.57
CA PHE A 830 11.23 31.43 -5.16
C PHE A 830 11.52 32.48 -6.24
#